data_0c119cb12b1303f08db19ae9455b97d0
#
_entry.id   0c119cb12b1303f08db19ae9455b97d0
#
_cell.length_a   1.000
_cell.length_b   1.000
_cell.length_c   1.000
_cell.angle_alpha   90.00
_cell.angle_beta   90.00
_cell.angle_gamma   90.00
#
_symmetry.space_group_name_H-M   'P 1'
#
loop_
_entity.id
_entity.type
_entity.pdbx_description
1 polymer ?
#
loop_
_entity_poly.entity_id
_entity_poly.type
_entity_poly.pdbx_seq_one_letter_code
_entity_poly.pdbx_strand_id
1 'polypeptide(L)'
;MDTQNLQIVSIEEPESSSSINFDFHRFLRRCLRNWHWIFVCVALCVGMVVAYILTTRPVYVRNASVLIKEAAARRATTSDIESALSLSTGGSMSSKVVNEVYVFESPDLMQEAVKRLNLTTEYFSVGTFRDNVIYGTQVPIEVKFAKVPTHISAEFKLEKTNGGKVRLTDFKYYDHGEKMSLPDQTISLGSTIHTKIGDITIEARKFCTTKWERPILVCHYTLDAATMRYTAAFKSEPIDVKNHADVLSLAMADYSKERADDIINTIITIYNEKWVEDKNRLSISTNRFIEERLAVLEQELGKVDDNISAYKSANLQLEPTAANNLYMSQVQEAGRMGQELANQLSAYKYVKSFLQSNPGIEALIPLPAGMSSNALSQQVNEYNRDLLARNNLRTNSSADAPAVRDMEASLRSVRVAIEQAFDNQIATIEKQMSNLMSFENENNQRMAQTPEKAKHLLSMGRQQKVKEQLYLYLLEKREENELGQAFTAYNTRVITRPMGSARPASPKKTQLLAIALALGLFVPIFIIYVIELTDKKIRSKHDLKKLNLPSLGEIPFAKPEGRIRHLLGKKNVTPTIVVNQGVGNVINEAFRVLRTNIEFTERDKQCPVISITSFQPGSGKTFISMNTASALALKGKRVLVIDGDLRRSSSSEYIGRPRKGLSDYLADFVDDVQEVIMPVEDHDNLFVLPVGSIAPNPSELISNERFGQLIEDMKASFDYIIIDCPPVDIVADTQIINAYVDSTIFVVRAGLLEKKDVPNLQQFYDQKRFKNLCYLFNGVEFQASYYGHYGHYGHYGKK
;
A
#
# COMPACT_ATOMS: atom_id res chain seq x y z
N MET A 1 15.05 66.72 43.72
CA MET A 1 13.79 66.76 43.00
C MET A 1 13.62 65.39 42.43
N ASP A 2 12.71 64.73 43.07
CA ASP A 2 12.53 63.29 43.17
C ASP A 2 12.04 62.65 41.85
N THR A 3 12.75 61.67 41.42
CA THR A 3 12.24 60.71 40.45
C THR A 3 11.93 59.35 41.13
N GLN A 4 10.64 59.16 41.39
CA GLN A 4 10.10 57.88 41.92
C GLN A 4 10.37 56.72 41.01
N ASN A 5 11.01 55.70 41.57
CA ASN A 5 11.17 54.39 41.02
C ASN A 5 9.82 53.64 40.93
N LEU A 6 9.33 53.42 39.76
CA LEU A 6 8.27 52.46 39.48
C LEU A 6 8.91 51.08 39.41
N GLN A 7 8.75 50.26 40.44
CA GLN A 7 9.00 48.83 40.41
C GLN A 7 7.95 48.17 39.49
N ILE A 8 8.42 47.67 38.37
CA ILE A 8 7.65 46.78 37.52
C ILE A 8 7.59 45.41 38.24
N VAL A 9 6.42 45.08 38.75
CA VAL A 9 6.09 43.74 39.22
C VAL A 9 5.99 42.86 37.96
N SER A 10 6.98 42.03 37.74
CA SER A 10 6.92 40.95 36.73
C SER A 10 5.87 39.95 37.19
N ILE A 11 4.78 39.94 36.45
CA ILE A 11 3.79 38.84 36.53
C ILE A 11 4.50 37.61 35.97
N GLU A 12 4.91 36.72 36.86
CA GLU A 12 5.31 35.36 36.47
C GLU A 12 4.09 34.67 35.85
N GLU A 13 4.15 34.47 34.55
CA GLU A 13 3.25 33.54 33.87
C GLU A 13 3.36 32.15 34.53
N PRO A 14 2.24 31.46 34.78
CA PRO A 14 2.30 30.09 35.28
C PRO A 14 2.94 29.21 34.21
N GLU A 15 4.13 28.70 34.47
CA GLU A 15 4.74 27.63 33.68
C GLU A 15 3.82 26.41 33.64
N SER A 16 2.93 26.39 32.67
CA SER A 16 2.20 25.18 32.25
C SER A 16 3.03 24.38 31.25
N SER A 17 4.17 23.92 31.66
CA SER A 17 4.83 22.80 30.99
C SER A 17 4.78 21.59 31.91
N SER A 18 3.68 20.86 31.85
CA SER A 18 3.63 19.49 32.32
C SER A 18 4.56 18.68 31.42
N SER A 19 5.87 18.74 31.67
CA SER A 19 6.79 17.75 31.09
C SER A 19 6.32 16.39 31.58
N ILE A 20 5.71 15.63 30.70
CA ILE A 20 5.35 14.23 30.91
C ILE A 20 6.69 13.51 31.08
N ASN A 21 7.15 13.36 32.32
CA ASN A 21 8.35 12.61 32.64
C ASN A 21 8.06 11.13 32.39
N PHE A 22 8.34 10.70 31.16
CA PHE A 22 8.22 9.30 30.75
C PHE A 22 9.35 8.48 31.39
N ASP A 23 9.00 7.61 32.32
CA ASP A 23 9.96 6.71 32.98
C ASP A 23 10.17 5.45 32.10
N PHE A 24 11.20 5.51 31.25
CA PHE A 24 11.56 4.43 30.33
C PHE A 24 11.81 3.10 31.03
N HIS A 25 12.46 3.10 32.20
CA HIS A 25 12.72 1.87 32.95
C HIS A 25 11.45 1.21 33.50
N ARG A 26 10.47 2.02 33.88
CA ARG A 26 9.15 1.53 34.33
C ARG A 26 8.39 0.93 33.13
N PHE A 27 8.36 1.64 32.00
CA PHE A 27 7.76 1.18 30.76
C PHE A 27 8.34 -0.17 30.32
N LEU A 28 9.68 -0.29 30.30
CA LEU A 28 10.36 -1.51 29.90
C LEU A 28 10.00 -2.69 30.83
N ARG A 29 9.97 -2.47 32.16
CA ARG A 29 9.54 -3.49 33.15
C ARG A 29 8.09 -3.92 32.93
N ARG A 30 7.22 -2.99 32.54
CA ARG A 30 5.82 -3.30 32.27
C ARG A 30 5.66 -4.11 30.99
N CYS A 31 6.45 -3.81 29.95
CA CYS A 31 6.53 -4.63 28.74
C CYS A 31 7.03 -6.05 29.05
N LEU A 32 8.11 -6.18 29.82
CA LEU A 32 8.65 -7.48 30.23
C LEU A 32 7.68 -8.28 31.11
N ARG A 33 6.89 -7.62 31.97
CA ARG A 33 5.87 -8.31 32.77
C ARG A 33 4.72 -8.84 31.92
N ASN A 34 4.40 -8.15 30.82
CA ASN A 34 3.30 -8.48 29.92
C ASN A 34 3.77 -9.13 28.60
N TRP A 35 4.98 -9.68 28.56
CA TRP A 35 5.58 -10.25 27.35
C TRP A 35 4.71 -11.33 26.68
N HIS A 36 3.93 -12.07 27.46
CA HIS A 36 3.00 -13.09 26.96
C HIS A 36 1.91 -12.51 26.08
N TRP A 37 1.39 -11.30 26.38
CA TRP A 37 0.44 -10.61 25.52
C TRP A 37 1.08 -10.16 24.21
N ILE A 38 2.33 -9.69 24.27
CA ILE A 38 3.11 -9.32 23.08
C ILE A 38 3.31 -10.57 22.21
N PHE A 39 3.68 -11.69 22.82
CA PHE A 39 3.84 -12.96 22.10
C PHE A 39 2.54 -13.44 21.44
N VAL A 40 1.41 -13.37 22.15
CA VAL A 40 0.09 -13.75 21.59
C VAL A 40 -0.27 -12.85 20.41
N CYS A 41 -0.09 -11.54 20.51
CA CYS A 41 -0.35 -10.62 19.38
C CYS A 41 0.55 -10.92 18.19
N VAL A 42 1.84 -11.14 18.40
CA VAL A 42 2.79 -11.52 17.33
C VAL A 42 2.37 -12.85 16.69
N ALA A 43 2.06 -13.86 17.49
CA ALA A 43 1.63 -15.17 16.99
C ALA A 43 0.33 -15.07 16.17
N LEU A 44 -0.61 -14.25 16.60
CA LEU A 44 -1.87 -14.01 15.90
C LEU A 44 -1.64 -13.27 14.57
N CYS A 45 -0.85 -12.19 14.57
CA CYS A 45 -0.52 -11.44 13.34
C CYS A 45 0.24 -12.31 12.35
N VAL A 46 1.25 -13.04 12.80
CA VAL A 46 2.02 -13.96 11.95
C VAL A 46 1.13 -15.10 11.44
N GLY A 47 0.31 -15.69 12.30
CA GLY A 47 -0.64 -16.75 11.94
C GLY A 47 -1.63 -16.29 10.86
N MET A 48 -2.16 -15.08 10.97
CA MET A 48 -3.08 -14.49 9.99
C MET A 48 -2.38 -14.30 8.64
N VAL A 49 -1.13 -13.77 8.63
CA VAL A 49 -0.35 -13.59 7.41
C VAL A 49 0.05 -14.94 6.80
N VAL A 50 0.41 -15.93 7.61
CA VAL A 50 0.69 -17.30 7.12
C VAL A 50 -0.56 -17.90 6.48
N ALA A 51 -1.72 -17.79 7.12
CA ALA A 51 -3.00 -18.23 6.55
C ALA A 51 -3.27 -17.53 5.21
N TYR A 52 -3.07 -16.21 5.13
CA TYR A 52 -3.19 -15.44 3.88
C TYR A 52 -2.23 -15.94 2.79
N ILE A 53 -0.96 -16.19 3.12
CA ILE A 53 0.04 -16.70 2.16
C ILE A 53 -0.33 -18.12 1.68
N LEU A 54 -0.90 -18.95 2.54
CA LEU A 54 -1.31 -20.32 2.18
C LEU A 54 -2.55 -20.35 1.28
N THR A 55 -3.47 -19.41 1.46
CA THR A 55 -4.72 -19.33 0.67
C THR A 55 -4.56 -18.54 -0.62
N THR A 56 -3.64 -17.56 -0.69
CA THR A 56 -3.45 -16.69 -1.86
C THR A 56 -2.62 -17.39 -2.94
N ARG A 57 -3.06 -17.29 -4.19
CA ARG A 57 -2.34 -17.85 -5.36
C ARG A 57 -1.08 -17.04 -5.65
N PRO A 58 0.07 -17.67 -5.94
CA PRO A 58 1.29 -16.97 -6.30
C PRO A 58 1.18 -16.38 -7.71
N VAL A 59 1.49 -15.11 -7.85
CA VAL A 59 1.56 -14.40 -9.13
C VAL A 59 3.02 -14.27 -9.54
N TYR A 60 3.34 -14.63 -10.77
CA TYR A 60 4.65 -14.47 -11.38
C TYR A 60 4.58 -13.36 -12.42
N VAL A 61 5.59 -12.51 -12.50
CA VAL A 61 5.74 -11.52 -13.56
C VAL A 61 6.83 -11.98 -14.51
N ARG A 62 6.51 -12.01 -15.79
CA ARG A 62 7.43 -12.33 -16.87
C ARG A 62 7.58 -11.11 -17.75
N ASN A 63 8.82 -10.78 -18.09
CA ASN A 63 9.15 -9.60 -18.87
C ASN A 63 9.91 -10.01 -20.13
N ALA A 64 9.59 -9.36 -21.24
CA ALA A 64 10.36 -9.43 -22.47
C ALA A 64 10.73 -8.01 -22.92
N SER A 65 11.86 -7.87 -23.63
CA SER A 65 12.26 -6.59 -24.22
C SER A 65 12.27 -6.70 -25.72
N VAL A 66 11.64 -5.76 -26.39
CA VAL A 66 11.45 -5.73 -27.82
C VAL A 66 11.92 -4.40 -28.39
N LEU A 67 12.81 -4.42 -29.38
CA LEU A 67 13.24 -3.25 -30.16
C LEU A 67 12.26 -3.03 -31.30
N ILE A 68 11.78 -1.81 -31.50
CA ILE A 68 10.97 -1.38 -32.65
C ILE A 68 11.88 -0.87 -33.74
N LYS A 69 12.02 -1.63 -34.84
CA LYS A 69 12.99 -1.34 -35.90
C LYS A 69 12.67 -0.10 -36.73
N GLU A 70 11.40 0.14 -37.01
CA GLU A 70 11.00 1.30 -37.84
C GLU A 70 11.34 2.62 -37.19
N ALA A 71 11.23 2.71 -35.86
CA ALA A 71 11.66 3.86 -35.10
C ALA A 71 13.19 4.05 -35.17
N ALA A 72 13.93 2.94 -35.09
CA ALA A 72 15.39 2.95 -35.15
C ALA A 72 15.93 3.27 -36.57
N ALA A 73 15.30 2.70 -37.62
CA ALA A 73 15.72 2.93 -39.02
C ALA A 73 15.56 4.39 -39.47
N ARG A 74 14.51 5.07 -39.04
CA ARG A 74 14.28 6.49 -39.34
C ARG A 74 15.29 7.41 -38.70
N ARG A 75 15.86 7.05 -37.54
CA ARG A 75 16.95 7.83 -36.91
C ARG A 75 18.26 7.74 -37.69
N ALA A 76 18.48 6.62 -38.35
CA ALA A 76 19.71 6.40 -39.13
C ALA A 76 19.70 7.08 -40.50
N THR A 77 18.53 7.46 -41.05
CA THR A 77 18.36 8.01 -42.40
C THR A 77 18.09 9.52 -42.42
N THR A 78 17.83 10.14 -41.25
CA THR A 78 17.69 11.61 -41.18
C THR A 78 19.06 12.29 -41.29
N SER A 79 19.22 13.01 -42.37
CA SER A 79 20.40 13.86 -42.58
C SER A 79 20.51 14.97 -41.51
N ASP A 80 21.67 15.41 -41.20
CA ASP A 80 22.03 16.39 -40.12
C ASP A 80 21.17 17.68 -40.15
N ILE A 81 20.56 18.03 -41.27
CA ILE A 81 19.73 19.23 -41.48
C ILE A 81 18.34 19.03 -40.84
N GLU A 82 17.75 17.83 -40.91
CA GLU A 82 16.41 17.53 -40.38
C GLU A 82 16.43 17.37 -38.88
N SER A 83 17.55 16.89 -38.34
CA SER A 83 17.78 16.83 -36.88
C SER A 83 17.93 18.21 -36.24
N ALA A 84 18.54 19.17 -36.94
CA ALA A 84 18.70 20.54 -36.48
C ALA A 84 17.39 21.33 -36.48
N LEU A 85 16.49 21.05 -37.43
CA LEU A 85 15.18 21.73 -37.54
C LEU A 85 14.16 21.16 -36.53
N SER A 86 14.25 19.90 -36.19
CA SER A 86 13.37 19.27 -35.19
C SER A 86 13.70 19.70 -33.75
N LEU A 87 14.96 20.10 -33.49
CA LEU A 87 15.34 20.68 -32.20
C LEU A 87 14.72 22.08 -31.94
N SER A 88 14.42 22.84 -33.00
CA SER A 88 13.87 24.19 -32.88
C SER A 88 12.35 24.21 -32.65
N THR A 89 11.63 23.13 -32.92
CA THR A 89 10.16 23.04 -32.84
C THR A 89 9.63 22.27 -31.63
N GLY A 90 10.50 21.82 -30.72
CA GLY A 90 10.05 21.18 -29.46
C GLY A 90 9.24 19.90 -29.62
N GLY A 91 9.22 19.31 -30.81
CA GLY A 91 8.52 18.08 -31.14
C GLY A 91 9.22 16.86 -30.56
N SER A 92 8.72 16.36 -29.48
CA SER A 92 9.19 15.15 -28.77
C SER A 92 9.23 13.94 -29.73
N MET A 93 10.45 13.51 -30.08
CA MET A 93 10.69 12.24 -30.79
C MET A 93 10.23 10.99 -30.02
N SER A 94 9.83 11.16 -28.77
CA SER A 94 9.33 10.11 -27.86
C SER A 94 7.93 9.60 -28.21
N SER A 95 7.18 10.30 -29.06
CA SER A 95 5.75 9.96 -29.29
C SER A 95 5.52 8.65 -30.06
N LYS A 96 6.48 8.19 -30.86
CA LYS A 96 6.28 7.00 -31.72
C LYS A 96 6.33 5.68 -30.98
N VAL A 97 7.30 5.51 -30.09
CA VAL A 97 7.40 4.31 -29.25
C VAL A 97 6.26 4.26 -28.22
N VAL A 98 5.85 5.43 -27.75
CA VAL A 98 4.68 5.55 -26.83
C VAL A 98 3.39 5.09 -27.51
N ASN A 99 3.22 5.39 -28.80
CA ASN A 99 2.05 4.91 -29.53
C ASN A 99 2.03 3.37 -29.69
N GLU A 100 3.20 2.75 -29.90
CA GLU A 100 3.28 1.29 -29.96
C GLU A 100 2.92 0.61 -28.62
N VAL A 101 3.08 1.32 -27.48
CA VAL A 101 2.57 0.85 -26.19
C VAL A 101 1.07 0.56 -26.25
N TYR A 102 0.30 1.52 -26.78
CA TYR A 102 -1.16 1.37 -26.91
C TYR A 102 -1.55 0.27 -27.89
N VAL A 103 -0.74 0.05 -28.93
CA VAL A 103 -0.98 -1.05 -29.87
C VAL A 103 -0.78 -2.39 -29.18
N PHE A 104 0.30 -2.55 -28.40
CA PHE A 104 0.56 -3.78 -27.65
C PHE A 104 -0.48 -4.05 -26.56
N GLU A 105 -1.01 -3.00 -25.91
CA GLU A 105 -2.06 -3.09 -24.89
C GLU A 105 -3.47 -3.17 -25.47
N SER A 106 -3.60 -3.20 -26.80
CA SER A 106 -4.89 -3.30 -27.47
C SER A 106 -5.62 -4.59 -27.08
N PRO A 107 -6.89 -4.49 -26.62
CA PRO A 107 -7.72 -5.67 -26.40
C PRO A 107 -7.87 -6.57 -27.60
N ASP A 108 -7.77 -6.02 -28.82
CA ASP A 108 -7.86 -6.79 -30.06
C ASP A 108 -6.67 -7.75 -30.25
N LEU A 109 -5.44 -7.31 -29.92
CA LEU A 109 -4.27 -8.19 -29.91
C LEU A 109 -4.42 -9.28 -28.83
N MET A 110 -4.90 -8.88 -27.66
CA MET A 110 -5.11 -9.83 -26.56
C MET A 110 -6.22 -10.84 -26.89
N GLN A 111 -7.31 -10.40 -27.52
CA GLN A 111 -8.41 -11.28 -27.92
C GLN A 111 -7.92 -12.36 -28.89
N GLU A 112 -7.10 -11.97 -29.85
CA GLU A 112 -6.51 -12.92 -30.79
C GLU A 112 -5.54 -13.88 -30.10
N ALA A 113 -4.73 -13.40 -29.13
CA ALA A 113 -3.88 -14.25 -28.31
C ALA A 113 -4.69 -15.24 -27.47
N VAL A 114 -5.79 -14.78 -26.86
CA VAL A 114 -6.73 -15.63 -26.09
C VAL A 114 -7.33 -16.73 -26.95
N LYS A 115 -7.71 -16.42 -28.21
CA LYS A 115 -8.22 -17.41 -29.18
C LYS A 115 -7.14 -18.43 -29.56
N ARG A 116 -5.94 -17.98 -29.94
CA ARG A 116 -4.84 -18.85 -30.38
C ARG A 116 -4.35 -19.81 -29.31
N LEU A 117 -4.28 -19.31 -28.07
CA LEU A 117 -3.83 -20.10 -26.92
C LEU A 117 -4.96 -20.83 -26.18
N ASN A 118 -6.23 -20.71 -26.64
CA ASN A 118 -7.42 -21.25 -25.99
C ASN A 118 -7.54 -20.87 -24.49
N LEU A 119 -7.25 -19.62 -24.16
CA LEU A 119 -7.24 -19.13 -22.78
C LEU A 119 -8.64 -18.86 -22.21
N THR A 120 -9.69 -19.08 -22.97
CA THR A 120 -11.07 -19.08 -22.47
C THR A 120 -11.32 -20.20 -21.47
N THR A 121 -10.49 -21.26 -21.48
CA THR A 121 -10.61 -22.39 -20.56
C THR A 121 -9.37 -22.50 -19.69
N GLU A 122 -9.55 -22.31 -18.39
CA GLU A 122 -8.51 -22.45 -17.39
C GLU A 122 -8.68 -23.73 -16.57
N TYR A 123 -7.55 -24.31 -16.19
CA TYR A 123 -7.49 -25.53 -15.40
C TYR A 123 -6.79 -25.29 -14.08
N PHE A 124 -7.39 -25.78 -12.99
CA PHE A 124 -6.84 -25.68 -11.65
C PHE A 124 -6.78 -27.05 -11.00
N SER A 125 -5.66 -27.42 -10.43
CA SER A 125 -5.56 -28.59 -9.54
C SER A 125 -6.06 -28.22 -8.15
N VAL A 126 -7.13 -28.87 -7.70
CA VAL A 126 -7.74 -28.59 -6.39
C VAL A 126 -6.76 -28.97 -5.27
N GLY A 127 -6.37 -27.99 -4.47
CA GLY A 127 -5.46 -28.17 -3.35
C GLY A 127 -6.15 -28.08 -2.01
N THR A 128 -5.46 -28.44 -0.91
CA THR A 128 -6.01 -28.41 0.45
C THR A 128 -6.26 -26.98 0.94
N PHE A 129 -5.39 -26.04 0.60
CA PHE A 129 -5.48 -24.63 1.04
C PHE A 129 -5.76 -23.68 -0.12
N ARG A 130 -5.34 -24.02 -1.32
CA ARG A 130 -5.53 -23.22 -2.53
C ARG A 130 -5.48 -24.08 -3.78
N ASP A 131 -6.18 -23.63 -4.81
CA ASP A 131 -6.12 -24.26 -6.13
C ASP A 131 -4.92 -23.71 -6.92
N ASN A 132 -4.15 -24.60 -7.52
CA ASN A 132 -3.00 -24.24 -8.33
C ASN A 132 -3.36 -24.28 -9.81
N VAL A 133 -3.03 -23.21 -10.54
CA VAL A 133 -3.19 -23.18 -12.00
C VAL A 133 -2.27 -24.22 -12.63
N ILE A 134 -2.82 -25.01 -13.53
CA ILE A 134 -2.08 -25.93 -14.39
C ILE A 134 -2.25 -25.50 -15.86
N TYR A 135 -1.17 -25.50 -16.62
CA TYR A 135 -1.14 -25.02 -17.99
C TYR A 135 -0.21 -25.86 -18.86
N GLY A 136 -0.42 -25.83 -20.16
CA GLY A 136 0.45 -26.46 -21.13
C GLY A 136 0.58 -27.98 -20.94
N THR A 137 1.80 -28.46 -20.79
CA THR A 137 2.10 -29.90 -20.61
C THR A 137 1.71 -30.44 -19.23
N GLN A 138 1.34 -29.57 -18.27
CA GLN A 138 0.90 -29.98 -16.95
C GLN A 138 -0.58 -30.41 -16.91
N VAL A 139 -1.36 -30.06 -17.94
CA VAL A 139 -2.79 -30.38 -18.01
C VAL A 139 -2.97 -31.78 -18.61
N PRO A 140 -3.51 -32.76 -17.83
CA PRO A 140 -3.66 -34.13 -18.30
C PRO A 140 -4.85 -34.35 -19.24
N ILE A 141 -5.75 -33.37 -19.29
CA ILE A 141 -7.00 -33.44 -20.08
C ILE A 141 -7.19 -32.19 -20.91
N GLU A 142 -7.92 -32.28 -21.98
CA GLU A 142 -8.36 -31.16 -22.79
C GLU A 142 -9.88 -31.16 -22.86
N VAL A 143 -10.49 -30.04 -22.47
CA VAL A 143 -11.93 -29.84 -22.56
C VAL A 143 -12.22 -28.94 -23.73
N LYS A 144 -12.97 -29.45 -24.69
CA LYS A 144 -13.41 -28.75 -25.90
C LYS A 144 -14.87 -28.39 -25.75
N PHE A 145 -15.15 -27.12 -25.87
CA PHE A 145 -16.50 -26.56 -25.86
C PHE A 145 -16.93 -26.33 -27.33
N ALA A 146 -17.99 -27.02 -27.76
CA ALA A 146 -18.55 -26.81 -29.09
C ALA A 146 -19.98 -26.29 -28.95
N LYS A 147 -20.38 -25.36 -29.82
CA LYS A 147 -21.71 -24.72 -29.85
C LYS A 147 -22.12 -24.03 -28.55
N VAL A 148 -21.15 -23.60 -27.76
CA VAL A 148 -21.43 -22.83 -26.54
C VAL A 148 -21.67 -21.36 -26.91
N PRO A 149 -22.79 -20.75 -26.48
CA PRO A 149 -23.03 -19.32 -26.69
C PRO A 149 -21.93 -18.45 -26.06
N THR A 150 -21.58 -17.37 -26.74
CA THR A 150 -20.45 -16.48 -26.36
C THR A 150 -20.62 -15.79 -25.00
N HIS A 151 -21.83 -15.71 -24.48
CA HIS A 151 -22.17 -15.06 -23.21
C HIS A 151 -22.17 -16.01 -21.99
N ILE A 152 -21.96 -17.32 -22.24
CA ILE A 152 -22.00 -18.31 -21.15
C ILE A 152 -20.61 -18.57 -20.59
N SER A 153 -20.49 -18.56 -19.27
CA SER A 153 -19.33 -19.08 -18.55
C SER A 153 -19.72 -20.30 -17.73
N ALA A 154 -18.77 -21.22 -17.53
CA ALA A 154 -19.02 -22.47 -16.82
C ALA A 154 -17.85 -22.84 -15.90
N GLU A 155 -18.19 -23.48 -14.79
CA GLU A 155 -17.24 -23.96 -13.79
C GLU A 155 -17.66 -25.36 -13.33
N PHE A 156 -16.73 -26.32 -13.34
CA PHE A 156 -17.00 -27.68 -12.88
C PHE A 156 -15.71 -28.41 -12.48
N LYS A 157 -15.86 -29.42 -11.62
CA LYS A 157 -14.75 -30.25 -11.18
C LYS A 157 -14.74 -31.57 -11.91
N LEU A 158 -13.56 -32.04 -12.26
CA LEU A 158 -13.31 -33.32 -12.91
C LEU A 158 -12.51 -34.22 -11.98
N GLU A 159 -13.09 -35.37 -11.64
CA GLU A 159 -12.46 -36.39 -10.82
C GLU A 159 -12.21 -37.65 -11.64
N LYS A 160 -10.99 -38.19 -11.58
CA LYS A 160 -10.66 -39.45 -12.24
C LYS A 160 -11.31 -40.61 -11.46
N THR A 161 -12.09 -41.43 -12.16
CA THR A 161 -12.68 -42.64 -11.63
C THR A 161 -11.98 -43.88 -12.22
N ASN A 162 -12.06 -45.00 -11.55
CA ASN A 162 -11.49 -46.26 -12.05
C ASN A 162 -12.12 -46.65 -13.39
N GLY A 163 -11.32 -47.24 -14.33
CA GLY A 163 -11.82 -47.68 -15.60
C GLY A 163 -11.85 -46.64 -16.72
N GLY A 164 -11.04 -45.54 -16.64
CA GLY A 164 -10.95 -44.55 -17.71
C GLY A 164 -12.17 -43.62 -17.79
N LYS A 165 -13.01 -43.60 -16.75
CA LYS A 165 -14.16 -42.72 -16.62
C LYS A 165 -13.79 -41.49 -15.79
N VAL A 166 -14.48 -40.38 -16.06
CA VAL A 166 -14.34 -39.10 -15.34
C VAL A 166 -15.69 -38.71 -14.80
N ARG A 167 -15.70 -38.31 -13.54
CA ARG A 167 -16.89 -37.78 -12.86
C ARG A 167 -16.84 -36.27 -12.89
N LEU A 168 -17.91 -35.66 -13.45
CA LEU A 168 -18.16 -34.23 -13.36
C LEU A 168 -18.96 -33.97 -12.10
N THR A 169 -18.44 -33.08 -11.27
CA THR A 169 -19.10 -32.67 -10.02
C THR A 169 -19.12 -31.15 -9.93
N ASP A 170 -20.05 -30.62 -9.17
CA ASP A 170 -20.19 -29.18 -8.88
C ASP A 170 -20.29 -28.34 -10.17
N PHE A 171 -21.06 -28.80 -11.17
CA PHE A 171 -21.20 -28.12 -12.43
C PHE A 171 -22.12 -26.91 -12.29
N LYS A 172 -21.53 -25.73 -12.45
CA LYS A 172 -22.19 -24.42 -12.42
C LYS A 172 -21.96 -23.71 -13.74
N TYR A 173 -22.97 -23.05 -14.24
CA TYR A 173 -22.84 -22.15 -15.39
C TYR A 173 -23.61 -20.87 -15.13
N TYR A 174 -23.17 -19.82 -15.79
CA TYR A 174 -23.75 -18.49 -15.66
C TYR A 174 -24.24 -18.05 -17.03
N ASP A 175 -25.56 -17.78 -17.10
CA ASP A 175 -26.24 -17.28 -18.28
C ASP A 175 -26.79 -15.91 -17.94
N HIS A 176 -26.35 -14.86 -18.64
CA HIS A 176 -26.68 -13.45 -18.36
C HIS A 176 -26.53 -13.05 -16.86
N GLY A 177 -25.59 -13.68 -16.16
CA GLY A 177 -25.35 -13.44 -14.74
C GLY A 177 -26.17 -14.31 -13.78
N GLU A 178 -27.17 -15.06 -14.25
CA GLU A 178 -27.90 -16.02 -13.45
C GLU A 178 -27.13 -17.33 -13.29
N LYS A 179 -26.98 -17.76 -12.06
CA LYS A 179 -26.26 -19.00 -11.72
C LYS A 179 -27.21 -20.19 -11.82
N MET A 180 -26.84 -21.15 -12.64
CA MET A 180 -27.54 -22.43 -12.79
C MET A 180 -26.58 -23.58 -12.50
N SER A 181 -27.11 -24.75 -12.17
CA SER A 181 -26.34 -25.97 -11.90
C SER A 181 -26.86 -27.15 -12.69
N LEU A 182 -25.97 -28.04 -13.04
CA LEU A 182 -26.29 -29.35 -13.63
C LEU A 182 -25.95 -30.45 -12.64
N PRO A 183 -26.69 -31.58 -12.69
CA PRO A 183 -26.42 -32.72 -11.82
C PRO A 183 -25.04 -33.36 -12.16
N ASP A 184 -24.48 -34.04 -11.14
CA ASP A 184 -23.25 -34.81 -11.31
C ASP A 184 -23.41 -35.89 -12.39
N GLN A 185 -22.42 -36.03 -13.24
CA GLN A 185 -22.41 -36.99 -14.33
C GLN A 185 -21.09 -37.75 -14.40
N THR A 186 -21.16 -39.02 -14.78
CA THR A 186 -19.96 -39.83 -15.01
C THR A 186 -19.88 -40.18 -16.49
N ILE A 187 -18.76 -39.86 -17.14
CA ILE A 187 -18.56 -40.03 -18.55
C ILE A 187 -17.26 -40.79 -18.86
N SER A 188 -17.16 -41.36 -20.06
CA SER A 188 -15.92 -41.93 -20.56
C SER A 188 -15.07 -40.86 -21.22
N LEU A 189 -13.74 -40.92 -21.07
CA LEU A 189 -12.84 -40.04 -21.80
C LEU A 189 -13.02 -40.20 -23.32
N GLY A 190 -13.10 -39.10 -24.06
CA GLY A 190 -13.34 -39.05 -25.49
C GLY A 190 -14.84 -39.03 -25.89
N SER A 191 -15.77 -39.09 -24.93
CA SER A 191 -17.21 -38.93 -25.21
C SER A 191 -17.64 -37.47 -25.15
N THR A 192 -18.60 -37.09 -25.97
CA THR A 192 -19.22 -35.77 -25.98
C THR A 192 -20.47 -35.78 -25.09
N ILE A 193 -20.60 -34.80 -24.24
CA ILE A 193 -21.77 -34.56 -23.42
C ILE A 193 -22.60 -33.48 -24.11
N HIS A 194 -23.85 -33.76 -24.37
CA HIS A 194 -24.82 -32.77 -24.80
C HIS A 194 -25.42 -32.10 -23.57
N THR A 195 -25.05 -30.86 -23.34
CA THR A 195 -25.57 -30.06 -22.22
C THR A 195 -26.45 -28.93 -22.72
N LYS A 196 -27.21 -28.30 -21.82
CA LYS A 196 -28.05 -27.14 -22.16
C LYS A 196 -27.20 -25.96 -22.66
N ILE A 197 -25.93 -25.90 -22.32
CA ILE A 197 -25.00 -24.83 -22.71
C ILE A 197 -24.19 -25.13 -23.96
N GLY A 198 -24.35 -26.32 -24.54
CA GLY A 198 -23.58 -26.78 -25.71
C GLY A 198 -22.95 -28.15 -25.51
N ASP A 199 -22.15 -28.56 -26.48
CA ASP A 199 -21.48 -29.85 -26.49
C ASP A 199 -20.11 -29.73 -25.79
N ILE A 200 -19.84 -30.58 -24.82
CA ILE A 200 -18.58 -30.63 -24.09
C ILE A 200 -17.90 -31.97 -24.36
N THR A 201 -16.69 -31.94 -24.89
CA THR A 201 -15.88 -33.15 -25.13
C THR A 201 -14.64 -33.10 -24.24
N ILE A 202 -14.39 -34.19 -23.49
CA ILE A 202 -13.24 -34.28 -22.58
C ILE A 202 -12.30 -35.36 -23.13
N GLU A 203 -11.13 -34.94 -23.58
CA GLU A 203 -10.11 -35.81 -24.14
C GLU A 203 -8.89 -35.92 -23.21
N ALA A 204 -8.27 -37.10 -23.15
CA ALA A 204 -7.00 -37.25 -22.47
C ALA A 204 -5.85 -36.76 -23.37
N ARG A 205 -4.96 -35.92 -22.84
CA ARG A 205 -3.75 -35.54 -23.56
C ARG A 205 -2.72 -36.66 -23.55
N LYS A 206 -2.13 -36.95 -24.73
CA LYS A 206 -1.14 -38.02 -24.90
C LYS A 206 0.19 -37.75 -24.18
N PHE A 207 0.56 -36.48 -24.03
CA PHE A 207 1.79 -36.03 -23.37
C PHE A 207 1.44 -35.13 -22.22
N CYS A 208 1.57 -35.64 -20.99
CA CYS A 208 1.39 -34.89 -19.77
C CYS A 208 2.52 -35.18 -18.79
N THR A 209 3.11 -34.15 -18.21
CA THR A 209 4.20 -34.27 -17.23
C THR A 209 3.67 -34.56 -15.81
N THR A 210 2.40 -34.28 -15.57
CA THR A 210 1.78 -34.38 -14.23
C THR A 210 0.82 -35.57 -14.18
N LYS A 211 0.96 -36.44 -13.18
CA LYS A 211 -0.02 -37.51 -12.95
C LYS A 211 -1.34 -36.90 -12.45
N TRP A 212 -2.46 -37.35 -13.00
CA TRP A 212 -3.78 -36.92 -12.57
C TRP A 212 -4.20 -37.65 -11.28
N GLU A 213 -3.84 -37.08 -10.14
CA GLU A 213 -4.13 -37.66 -8.82
C GLU A 213 -5.17 -36.83 -8.03
N ARG A 214 -5.36 -35.57 -8.38
CA ARG A 214 -6.26 -34.63 -7.70
C ARG A 214 -7.38 -34.18 -8.61
N PRO A 215 -8.55 -33.81 -8.06
CA PRO A 215 -9.61 -33.20 -8.85
C PRO A 215 -9.10 -31.97 -9.60
N ILE A 216 -9.58 -31.78 -10.82
CA ILE A 216 -9.26 -30.62 -11.65
C ILE A 216 -10.51 -29.77 -11.76
N LEU A 217 -10.42 -28.54 -11.32
CA LEU A 217 -11.43 -27.51 -11.54
C LEU A 217 -11.19 -26.90 -12.93
N VAL A 218 -12.24 -26.93 -13.76
CA VAL A 218 -12.25 -26.33 -15.10
C VAL A 218 -13.13 -25.11 -15.06
N CYS A 219 -12.58 -23.96 -15.44
CA CYS A 219 -13.31 -22.71 -15.57
C CYS A 219 -13.30 -22.28 -17.03
N HIS A 220 -14.47 -22.16 -17.63
CA HIS A 220 -14.67 -21.61 -18.96
C HIS A 220 -15.24 -20.20 -18.87
N TYR A 221 -14.51 -19.24 -19.41
CA TYR A 221 -14.90 -17.83 -19.45
C TYR A 221 -15.39 -17.43 -20.83
N THR A 222 -16.23 -16.41 -20.87
CA THR A 222 -16.55 -15.77 -22.16
C THR A 222 -15.28 -15.16 -22.76
N LEU A 223 -15.24 -15.05 -24.09
CA LEU A 223 -14.09 -14.48 -24.79
C LEU A 223 -13.75 -13.09 -24.29
N ASP A 224 -14.75 -12.24 -24.08
CA ASP A 224 -14.57 -10.86 -23.61
C ASP A 224 -14.06 -10.82 -22.17
N ALA A 225 -14.60 -11.66 -21.28
CA ALA A 225 -14.14 -11.73 -19.91
C ALA A 225 -12.67 -12.22 -19.80
N ALA A 226 -12.32 -13.23 -20.59
CA ALA A 226 -10.95 -13.70 -20.68
C ALA A 226 -10.02 -12.61 -21.23
N THR A 227 -10.43 -11.94 -22.32
CA THR A 227 -9.67 -10.84 -22.93
C THR A 227 -9.43 -9.71 -21.94
N MET A 228 -10.48 -9.23 -21.27
CA MET A 228 -10.34 -8.15 -20.27
C MET A 228 -9.40 -8.53 -19.14
N ARG A 229 -9.50 -9.77 -18.65
CA ARG A 229 -8.67 -10.25 -17.56
C ARG A 229 -7.18 -10.28 -17.93
N TYR A 230 -6.85 -10.80 -19.11
CA TYR A 230 -5.46 -10.86 -19.56
C TYR A 230 -4.93 -9.50 -19.99
N THR A 231 -5.76 -8.63 -20.57
CA THR A 231 -5.39 -7.24 -20.88
C THR A 231 -5.04 -6.46 -19.61
N ALA A 232 -5.82 -6.61 -18.55
CA ALA A 232 -5.53 -5.97 -17.25
C ALA A 232 -4.23 -6.48 -16.59
N ALA A 233 -3.83 -7.72 -16.90
CA ALA A 233 -2.61 -8.34 -16.39
C ALA A 233 -1.36 -8.07 -17.25
N PHE A 234 -1.55 -7.59 -18.47
CA PHE A 234 -0.49 -7.25 -19.41
C PHE A 234 -0.16 -5.75 -19.31
N LYS A 235 1.12 -5.41 -19.38
CA LYS A 235 1.62 -4.04 -19.41
C LYS A 235 2.74 -3.88 -20.41
N SER A 236 2.74 -2.76 -21.07
CA SER A 236 3.79 -2.38 -22.01
C SER A 236 4.35 -1.02 -21.59
N GLU A 237 5.64 -0.93 -21.35
CA GLU A 237 6.29 0.31 -20.93
C GLU A 237 7.56 0.54 -21.75
N PRO A 238 7.86 1.77 -22.20
CA PRO A 238 9.11 2.08 -22.84
C PRO A 238 10.26 2.00 -21.84
N ILE A 239 11.35 1.34 -22.23
CA ILE A 239 12.58 1.29 -21.46
C ILE A 239 13.38 2.55 -21.77
N ASP A 240 13.76 3.30 -20.74
CA ASP A 240 14.65 4.46 -20.82
C ASP A 240 14.15 5.58 -21.75
N VAL A 241 13.01 6.16 -21.39
CA VAL A 241 12.40 7.32 -22.08
C VAL A 241 13.38 8.50 -22.18
N LYS A 242 14.32 8.65 -21.23
CA LYS A 242 15.28 9.77 -21.19
C LYS A 242 16.35 9.68 -22.28
N ASN A 243 16.78 8.48 -22.63
CA ASN A 243 17.82 8.26 -23.65
C ASN A 243 17.24 7.92 -25.03
N HIS A 244 15.93 8.09 -25.21
CA HIS A 244 15.24 7.84 -26.49
C HIS A 244 15.49 6.44 -27.06
N ALA A 245 15.54 5.42 -26.19
CA ALA A 245 15.69 4.04 -26.62
C ALA A 245 14.37 3.52 -27.25
N ASP A 246 14.45 2.96 -28.45
CA ASP A 246 13.31 2.39 -29.17
C ASP A 246 12.97 0.99 -28.66
N VAL A 247 13.06 0.77 -27.35
CA VAL A 247 12.86 -0.53 -26.70
C VAL A 247 11.66 -0.48 -25.79
N LEU A 248 10.76 -1.45 -25.96
CA LEU A 248 9.60 -1.67 -25.10
C LEU A 248 9.86 -2.85 -24.16
N SER A 249 9.44 -2.70 -22.92
CA SER A 249 9.30 -3.77 -21.95
C SER A 249 7.87 -4.27 -21.96
N LEU A 250 7.67 -5.54 -22.26
CA LEU A 250 6.37 -6.20 -22.20
C LEU A 250 6.35 -7.05 -20.95
N ALA A 251 5.39 -6.81 -20.06
CA ALA A 251 5.25 -7.51 -18.79
C ALA A 251 3.91 -8.22 -18.70
N MET A 252 3.93 -9.48 -18.29
CA MET A 252 2.73 -10.28 -18.05
C MET A 252 2.73 -10.83 -16.63
N ALA A 253 1.67 -10.52 -15.88
CA ALA A 253 1.44 -11.05 -14.53
C ALA A 253 0.48 -12.24 -14.60
N ASP A 254 0.94 -13.44 -14.26
CA ASP A 254 0.13 -14.65 -14.33
C ASP A 254 0.45 -15.62 -13.18
N TYR A 255 -0.46 -16.53 -12.91
CA TYR A 255 -0.26 -17.62 -11.97
C TYR A 255 0.62 -18.75 -12.52
N SER A 256 0.74 -18.86 -13.84
CA SER A 256 1.60 -19.81 -14.55
C SER A 256 2.70 -19.06 -15.30
N LYS A 257 3.97 -19.46 -15.10
CA LYS A 257 5.11 -18.88 -15.81
C LYS A 257 5.06 -19.18 -17.31
N GLU A 258 4.75 -20.43 -17.64
CA GLU A 258 4.68 -20.90 -19.03
C GLU A 258 3.58 -20.16 -19.81
N ARG A 259 2.39 -19.97 -19.18
CA ARG A 259 1.30 -19.24 -19.79
C ARG A 259 1.65 -17.78 -20.05
N ALA A 260 2.30 -17.13 -19.08
CA ALA A 260 2.76 -15.75 -19.24
C ALA A 260 3.77 -15.61 -20.39
N ASP A 261 4.72 -16.55 -20.50
CA ASP A 261 5.70 -16.58 -21.60
C ASP A 261 5.04 -16.79 -22.95
N ASP A 262 4.08 -17.72 -23.05
CA ASP A 262 3.33 -18.00 -24.28
C ASP A 262 2.47 -16.79 -24.69
N ILE A 263 1.81 -16.11 -23.75
CA ILE A 263 1.03 -14.89 -24.03
C ILE A 263 1.92 -13.81 -24.62
N ILE A 264 3.06 -13.50 -24.00
CA ILE A 264 3.98 -12.47 -24.50
C ILE A 264 4.48 -12.84 -25.90
N ASN A 265 4.93 -14.08 -26.12
CA ASN A 265 5.43 -14.52 -27.41
C ASN A 265 4.34 -14.45 -28.48
N THR A 266 3.13 -14.86 -28.15
CA THR A 266 1.99 -14.85 -29.07
C THR A 266 1.60 -13.42 -29.44
N ILE A 267 1.56 -12.50 -28.47
CA ILE A 267 1.29 -11.07 -28.72
C ILE A 267 2.34 -10.47 -29.65
N ILE A 268 3.64 -10.75 -29.43
CA ILE A 268 4.71 -10.29 -30.32
C ILE A 268 4.51 -10.86 -31.74
N THR A 269 4.10 -12.10 -31.86
CA THR A 269 3.85 -12.75 -33.16
C THR A 269 2.67 -12.12 -33.86
N ILE A 270 1.54 -11.95 -33.19
CA ILE A 270 0.31 -11.32 -33.75
C ILE A 270 0.60 -9.87 -34.14
N TYR A 271 1.31 -9.11 -33.31
CA TYR A 271 1.72 -7.74 -33.63
C TYR A 271 2.51 -7.71 -34.95
N ASN A 272 3.51 -8.58 -35.09
CA ASN A 272 4.31 -8.64 -36.32
C ASN A 272 3.50 -9.05 -37.53
N GLU A 273 2.61 -10.02 -37.39
CA GLU A 273 1.72 -10.46 -38.46
C GLU A 273 0.80 -9.32 -38.93
N LYS A 274 0.14 -8.63 -38.00
CA LYS A 274 -0.71 -7.47 -38.32
C LYS A 274 0.08 -6.32 -38.94
N TRP A 275 1.28 -6.05 -38.42
CA TRP A 275 2.15 -5.04 -38.99
C TRP A 275 2.55 -5.36 -40.45
N VAL A 276 2.90 -6.61 -40.76
CA VAL A 276 3.20 -7.07 -42.11
C VAL A 276 1.95 -6.95 -42.99
N GLU A 277 0.78 -7.34 -42.50
CA GLU A 277 -0.48 -7.26 -43.22
C GLU A 277 -0.81 -5.79 -43.57
N ASP A 278 -0.72 -4.88 -42.62
CA ASP A 278 -0.96 -3.46 -42.84
C ASP A 278 0.04 -2.84 -43.84
N LYS A 279 1.32 -3.21 -43.73
CA LYS A 279 2.36 -2.77 -44.67
C LYS A 279 2.08 -3.28 -46.08
N ASN A 280 1.70 -4.55 -46.19
CA ASN A 280 1.39 -5.17 -47.48
C ASN A 280 0.13 -4.58 -48.13
N ARG A 281 -0.91 -4.22 -47.36
CA ARG A 281 -2.10 -3.54 -47.89
C ARG A 281 -1.76 -2.26 -48.62
N LEU A 282 -0.84 -1.45 -48.04
CA LEU A 282 -0.38 -0.22 -48.68
C LEU A 282 0.39 -0.53 -49.97
N SER A 283 1.31 -1.51 -49.94
CA SER A 283 2.08 -1.92 -51.13
C SER A 283 1.18 -2.44 -52.22
N ILE A 284 0.17 -3.25 -51.92
CA ILE A 284 -0.80 -3.80 -52.89
C ILE A 284 -1.61 -2.66 -53.53
N SER A 285 -2.07 -1.70 -52.71
CA SER A 285 -2.82 -0.53 -53.23
C SER A 285 -1.94 0.31 -54.17
N THR A 286 -0.67 0.50 -53.82
CA THR A 286 0.30 1.24 -54.64
C THR A 286 0.61 0.50 -55.95
N ASN A 287 0.80 -0.80 -55.92
CA ASN A 287 1.05 -1.61 -57.11
C ASN A 287 -0.16 -1.54 -58.09
N ARG A 288 -1.36 -1.74 -57.54
CA ARG A 288 -2.57 -1.63 -58.39
C ARG A 288 -2.68 -0.26 -59.08
N PHE A 289 -2.36 0.80 -58.37
CA PHE A 289 -2.35 2.15 -59.00
C PHE A 289 -1.31 2.26 -60.09
N ILE A 290 -0.07 1.79 -59.82
CA ILE A 290 1.01 1.81 -60.82
C ILE A 290 0.61 0.99 -62.07
N GLU A 291 0.04 -0.20 -61.89
CA GLU A 291 -0.45 -1.02 -63.01
C GLU A 291 -1.54 -0.35 -63.85
N GLU A 292 -2.54 0.26 -63.17
CA GLU A 292 -3.61 1.01 -63.86
C GLU A 292 -2.99 2.18 -64.65
N ARG A 293 -1.97 2.88 -64.11
CA ARG A 293 -1.33 4.00 -64.76
C ARG A 293 -0.43 3.60 -65.91
N LEU A 294 0.29 2.47 -65.71
CA LEU A 294 1.11 1.89 -66.81
C LEU A 294 0.24 1.49 -68.00
N ALA A 295 -0.90 0.83 -67.80
CA ALA A 295 -1.82 0.48 -68.87
C ALA A 295 -2.34 1.71 -69.66
N VAL A 296 -2.66 2.80 -68.97
CA VAL A 296 -3.05 4.07 -69.58
C VAL A 296 -1.90 4.66 -70.42
N LEU A 297 -0.68 4.70 -69.83
CA LEU A 297 0.49 5.25 -70.52
C LEU A 297 0.90 4.41 -71.77
N GLU A 298 0.81 3.08 -71.69
CA GLU A 298 1.06 2.20 -72.81
C GLU A 298 0.11 2.51 -74.00
N GLN A 299 -1.17 2.67 -73.71
CA GLN A 299 -2.14 3.06 -74.73
C GLN A 299 -1.86 4.48 -75.29
N GLU A 300 -1.46 5.43 -74.41
CA GLU A 300 -1.13 6.80 -74.83
C GLU A 300 0.18 6.83 -75.63
N LEU A 301 1.18 6.03 -75.31
CA LEU A 301 2.42 5.87 -76.05
C LEU A 301 2.15 5.28 -77.42
N GLY A 302 1.37 4.20 -77.50
CA GLY A 302 0.96 3.61 -78.79
C GLY A 302 0.31 4.60 -79.73
N LYS A 303 -0.61 5.43 -79.18
CA LYS A 303 -1.24 6.51 -79.96
C LYS A 303 -0.24 7.57 -80.49
N VAL A 304 0.75 7.95 -79.67
CA VAL A 304 1.78 8.89 -80.08
C VAL A 304 2.71 8.29 -81.08
N ASP A 305 3.10 7.01 -80.94
CA ASP A 305 3.92 6.27 -81.89
C ASP A 305 3.23 6.09 -83.23
N ASP A 306 1.90 5.75 -83.19
CA ASP A 306 1.11 5.68 -84.39
C ASP A 306 1.03 7.03 -85.11
N ASN A 307 0.80 8.11 -84.32
CA ASN A 307 0.78 9.47 -84.85
C ASN A 307 2.12 9.93 -85.46
N ILE A 308 3.24 9.60 -84.79
CA ILE A 308 4.59 9.85 -85.35
C ILE A 308 4.84 9.06 -86.57
N SER A 309 4.47 7.80 -86.57
CA SER A 309 4.61 6.87 -87.73
C SER A 309 3.76 7.34 -88.96
N ALA A 310 2.49 7.70 -88.75
CA ALA A 310 1.61 8.21 -89.77
C ALA A 310 2.11 9.59 -90.30
N TYR A 311 2.65 10.47 -89.39
CA TYR A 311 3.18 11.73 -89.86
C TYR A 311 4.49 11.61 -90.65
N LYS A 312 5.38 10.71 -90.20
CA LYS A 312 6.62 10.36 -90.94
C LYS A 312 6.31 9.76 -92.33
N SER A 313 5.37 8.84 -92.42
CA SER A 313 4.95 8.23 -93.66
C SER A 313 4.29 9.24 -94.66
N ALA A 314 3.56 10.22 -94.13
CA ALA A 314 2.91 11.24 -94.95
C ALA A 314 3.88 12.38 -95.38
N ASN A 315 5.00 12.58 -94.72
CA ASN A 315 5.95 13.73 -94.85
C ASN A 315 7.39 13.31 -95.04
N LEU A 316 7.67 12.31 -95.91
CA LEU A 316 9.05 11.87 -96.26
C LEU A 316 9.92 13.02 -96.61
N GLN A 317 11.08 13.20 -95.91
CA GLN A 317 12.23 14.07 -96.03
C GLN A 317 12.15 15.38 -95.24
N LEU A 318 13.00 15.51 -94.26
CA LEU A 318 13.90 16.59 -93.93
C LEU A 318 14.81 16.33 -92.74
N GLU A 319 16.14 16.16 -92.95
CA GLU A 319 17.16 16.28 -91.91
C GLU A 319 17.44 17.78 -91.65
N PRO A 320 17.51 18.21 -90.45
CA PRO A 320 17.79 19.60 -90.04
C PRO A 320 19.23 19.86 -89.88
N THR A 321 19.72 20.99 -90.41
CA THR A 321 21.10 21.47 -90.42
C THR A 321 21.58 22.04 -89.08
N ALA A 322 22.89 22.15 -88.88
CA ALA A 322 23.71 22.36 -87.67
C ALA A 322 23.30 23.52 -86.72
N ALA A 323 22.60 24.59 -87.22
CA ALA A 323 22.10 25.67 -86.41
C ALA A 323 20.96 25.31 -85.49
N ASN A 324 20.20 24.24 -85.82
CA ASN A 324 19.14 23.71 -84.97
C ASN A 324 19.67 22.88 -83.75
N ASN A 325 20.93 22.42 -83.81
CA ASN A 325 21.46 21.57 -82.75
C ASN A 325 21.68 22.34 -81.42
N LEU A 326 21.99 23.64 -81.45
CA LEU A 326 22.16 24.45 -80.25
C LEU A 326 20.84 24.77 -79.56
N TYR A 327 19.83 25.15 -80.36
CA TYR A 327 18.47 25.41 -79.84
C TYR A 327 17.80 24.10 -79.41
N MET A 328 18.12 23.00 -80.11
CA MET A 328 17.60 21.65 -79.77
C MET A 328 18.17 21.15 -78.45
N SER A 329 19.41 21.44 -78.10
CA SER A 329 19.96 21.06 -76.81
C SER A 329 19.29 21.84 -75.65
N GLN A 330 19.00 23.14 -75.84
CA GLN A 330 18.29 23.97 -74.82
C GLN A 330 16.81 23.52 -74.65
N VAL A 331 16.17 23.18 -75.82
CA VAL A 331 14.79 22.70 -75.82
C VAL A 331 14.74 21.30 -75.22
N GLN A 332 15.77 20.46 -75.47
CA GLN A 332 15.84 19.12 -74.82
C GLN A 332 16.03 19.24 -73.31
N GLU A 333 16.84 20.16 -72.81
CA GLU A 333 17.01 20.39 -71.37
C GLU A 333 15.75 20.96 -70.75
N ALA A 334 15.07 21.93 -71.41
CA ALA A 334 13.78 22.42 -70.97
C ALA A 334 12.71 21.30 -70.99
N GLY A 335 12.76 20.44 -72.02
CA GLY A 335 11.89 19.27 -72.13
C GLY A 335 12.10 18.25 -70.98
N ARG A 336 13.37 18.03 -70.61
CA ARG A 336 13.71 17.16 -69.47
C ARG A 336 13.17 17.70 -68.15
N MET A 337 13.36 19.02 -67.88
CA MET A 337 12.79 19.66 -66.73
C MET A 337 11.27 19.65 -66.69
N GLY A 338 10.62 19.91 -67.87
CA GLY A 338 9.18 19.90 -68.04
C GLY A 338 8.59 18.52 -67.77
N GLN A 339 9.33 17.51 -68.13
CA GLN A 339 9.01 16.11 -67.94
C GLN A 339 9.04 15.71 -66.46
N GLU A 340 10.08 16.13 -65.76
CA GLU A 340 10.17 15.89 -64.30
C GLU A 340 9.04 16.56 -63.54
N LEU A 341 8.71 17.83 -63.93
CA LEU A 341 7.56 18.55 -63.35
C LEU A 341 6.23 17.88 -63.73
N ALA A 342 6.06 17.35 -64.94
CA ALA A 342 4.85 16.63 -65.36
C ALA A 342 4.65 15.32 -64.56
N ASN A 343 5.74 14.58 -64.32
CA ASN A 343 5.72 13.39 -63.47
C ASN A 343 5.26 13.73 -62.04
N GLN A 344 5.87 14.77 -61.47
CA GLN A 344 5.47 15.28 -60.15
C GLN A 344 4.02 15.71 -60.16
N LEU A 345 3.58 16.53 -61.12
CA LEU A 345 2.18 16.99 -61.23
C LEU A 345 1.18 15.84 -61.31
N SER A 346 1.50 14.84 -62.08
CA SER A 346 0.68 13.61 -62.21
C SER A 346 0.53 12.88 -60.88
N ALA A 347 1.63 12.74 -60.13
CA ALA A 347 1.64 12.12 -58.83
C ALA A 347 0.77 12.91 -57.84
N TYR A 348 0.93 14.24 -57.78
CA TYR A 348 0.13 15.11 -56.91
C TYR A 348 -1.36 15.13 -57.30
N LYS A 349 -1.68 15.26 -58.60
CA LYS A 349 -3.08 15.18 -59.09
C LYS A 349 -3.75 13.84 -58.81
N TYR A 350 -3.02 12.76 -58.86
CA TYR A 350 -3.53 11.47 -58.48
C TYR A 350 -3.95 11.43 -57.03
N VAL A 351 -3.06 11.80 -56.11
CA VAL A 351 -3.41 11.82 -54.71
C VAL A 351 -4.58 12.75 -54.43
N LYS A 352 -4.64 13.93 -55.08
CA LYS A 352 -5.78 14.81 -54.98
C LYS A 352 -7.08 14.16 -55.46
N SER A 353 -7.07 13.49 -56.64
CA SER A 353 -8.25 12.79 -57.15
C SER A 353 -8.69 11.63 -56.25
N PHE A 354 -7.73 10.92 -55.64
CA PHE A 354 -8.01 9.90 -54.65
C PHE A 354 -8.69 10.48 -53.41
N LEU A 355 -8.19 11.63 -52.91
CA LEU A 355 -8.80 12.33 -51.78
C LEU A 355 -10.24 12.79 -52.11
N GLN A 356 -10.49 13.27 -53.29
CA GLN A 356 -11.83 13.69 -53.78
C GLN A 356 -12.79 12.53 -54.00
N SER A 357 -12.28 11.38 -54.49
CA SER A 357 -13.09 10.17 -54.72
C SER A 357 -13.41 9.45 -53.41
N ASN A 358 -12.64 9.69 -52.36
CA ASN A 358 -12.82 9.09 -51.04
C ASN A 358 -12.95 10.20 -49.97
N PRO A 359 -14.05 10.91 -49.86
CA PRO A 359 -14.19 12.11 -48.99
C PRO A 359 -14.19 11.76 -47.49
N GLY A 360 -14.29 10.50 -47.11
CA GLY A 360 -14.23 10.03 -45.72
C GLY A 360 -12.81 9.87 -45.18
N ILE A 361 -12.72 9.65 -43.88
CA ILE A 361 -11.47 9.32 -43.21
C ILE A 361 -11.27 7.81 -43.13
N GLU A 362 -11.71 7.03 -44.10
CA GLU A 362 -11.68 5.56 -44.06
C GLU A 362 -10.58 4.94 -44.92
N ALA A 363 -10.11 5.69 -45.91
CA ALA A 363 -9.13 5.22 -46.86
C ALA A 363 -7.72 5.75 -46.56
N LEU A 364 -6.74 4.87 -46.67
CA LEU A 364 -5.32 5.24 -46.56
C LEU A 364 -4.96 6.07 -47.82
N ILE A 365 -4.30 7.19 -47.61
CA ILE A 365 -3.84 8.06 -48.73
C ILE A 365 -2.60 7.39 -49.35
N PRO A 366 -2.66 7.04 -50.64
CA PRO A 366 -1.52 6.44 -51.33
C PRO A 366 -0.40 7.47 -51.50
N LEU A 367 0.84 7.00 -51.31
CA LEU A 367 2.05 7.81 -51.53
C LEU A 367 2.74 7.31 -52.79
N PRO A 368 2.46 7.95 -53.93
CA PRO A 368 3.20 7.61 -55.14
C PRO A 368 4.68 7.98 -55.03
N ALA A 369 5.57 7.10 -55.45
CA ALA A 369 6.98 7.39 -55.55
C ALA A 369 7.16 8.54 -56.55
N GLY A 370 7.95 9.54 -56.19
CA GLY A 370 8.18 10.73 -57.05
C GLY A 370 7.65 12.06 -56.47
N MET A 371 7.10 12.04 -55.29
CA MET A 371 6.80 13.30 -54.58
C MET A 371 8.10 13.94 -54.10
N SER A 372 8.42 15.12 -54.62
CA SER A 372 9.62 15.89 -54.25
C SER A 372 9.54 16.56 -52.87
N SER A 373 8.34 16.68 -52.30
CA SER A 373 8.13 17.29 -50.97
C SER A 373 8.16 16.27 -49.88
N ASN A 374 9.29 16.19 -49.19
CA ASN A 374 9.44 15.34 -48.01
C ASN A 374 8.46 15.66 -46.89
N ALA A 375 8.15 16.97 -46.74
CA ALA A 375 7.18 17.47 -45.75
C ALA A 375 5.76 16.91 -46.01
N LEU A 376 5.32 16.93 -47.26
CA LEU A 376 3.98 16.44 -47.62
C LEU A 376 3.90 14.91 -47.48
N SER A 377 4.95 14.24 -47.90
CA SER A 377 5.07 12.77 -47.71
C SER A 377 5.02 12.37 -46.23
N GLN A 378 5.67 13.17 -45.37
CA GLN A 378 5.61 12.97 -43.91
C GLN A 378 4.20 13.20 -43.37
N GLN A 379 3.51 14.28 -43.78
CA GLN A 379 2.13 14.54 -43.33
C GLN A 379 1.17 13.42 -43.74
N VAL A 380 1.31 12.91 -44.98
CA VAL A 380 0.50 11.77 -45.44
C VAL A 380 0.79 10.49 -44.67
N ASN A 381 2.08 10.22 -44.40
CA ASN A 381 2.46 9.08 -43.58
C ASN A 381 1.93 9.18 -42.15
N GLU A 382 1.97 10.38 -41.59
CA GLU A 382 1.43 10.65 -40.25
C GLU A 382 -0.09 10.46 -40.22
N TYR A 383 -0.80 11.03 -41.19
CA TYR A 383 -2.24 10.79 -41.37
C TYR A 383 -2.59 9.32 -41.50
N ASN A 384 -1.87 8.58 -42.36
CA ASN A 384 -2.10 7.14 -42.57
C ASN A 384 -1.88 6.34 -41.29
N ARG A 385 -0.85 6.67 -40.51
CA ARG A 385 -0.58 6.05 -39.20
C ARG A 385 -1.69 6.35 -38.20
N ASP A 386 -2.12 7.62 -38.13
CA ASP A 386 -3.17 8.04 -37.21
C ASP A 386 -4.52 7.43 -37.61
N LEU A 387 -4.76 7.23 -38.86
CA LEU A 387 -5.93 6.54 -39.37
C LEU A 387 -5.93 5.06 -38.98
N LEU A 388 -4.80 4.40 -39.07
CA LEU A 388 -4.66 3.01 -38.59
C LEU A 388 -4.84 2.92 -37.08
N ALA A 389 -4.27 3.88 -36.32
CA ALA A 389 -4.47 3.97 -34.89
C ALA A 389 -5.95 4.18 -34.51
N ARG A 390 -6.66 5.06 -35.26
CA ARG A 390 -8.10 5.26 -35.07
C ARG A 390 -8.90 4.00 -35.37
N ASN A 391 -8.55 3.27 -36.44
CA ASN A 391 -9.24 2.04 -36.77
C ASN A 391 -9.09 0.99 -35.68
N ASN A 392 -7.90 0.90 -35.09
CA ASN A 392 -7.62 0.01 -33.95
C ASN A 392 -8.42 0.44 -32.70
N LEU A 393 -8.51 1.76 -32.44
CA LEU A 393 -9.32 2.27 -31.33
C LEU A 393 -10.81 1.99 -31.54
N ARG A 394 -11.32 2.13 -32.79
CA ARG A 394 -12.73 1.88 -33.12
C ARG A 394 -13.12 0.42 -33.02
N THR A 395 -12.19 -0.49 -33.22
CA THR A 395 -12.43 -1.93 -33.05
C THR A 395 -12.62 -2.28 -31.57
N ASN A 396 -12.00 -1.49 -30.67
CA ASN A 396 -11.91 -1.76 -29.25
C ASN A 396 -12.76 -0.84 -28.37
N SER A 397 -13.43 0.15 -28.98
CA SER A 397 -14.22 1.17 -28.26
C SER A 397 -15.48 1.52 -29.05
N SER A 398 -16.51 2.01 -28.37
CA SER A 398 -17.69 2.54 -29.04
C SER A 398 -17.29 3.67 -29.99
N ALA A 399 -17.97 3.76 -31.12
CA ALA A 399 -17.80 4.86 -32.10
C ALA A 399 -18.01 6.26 -31.48
N ASP A 400 -18.73 6.32 -30.36
CA ASP A 400 -19.02 7.57 -29.62
C ASP A 400 -17.99 7.85 -28.50
N ALA A 401 -16.96 7.07 -28.33
CA ALA A 401 -15.93 7.31 -27.32
C ALA A 401 -15.22 8.66 -27.57
N PRO A 402 -15.00 9.50 -26.54
CA PRO A 402 -14.37 10.81 -26.70
C PRO A 402 -13.03 10.73 -27.44
N ALA A 403 -12.20 9.75 -27.11
CA ALA A 403 -10.90 9.55 -27.77
C ALA A 403 -11.01 9.23 -29.26
N VAL A 404 -12.04 8.50 -29.69
CA VAL A 404 -12.31 8.22 -31.10
C VAL A 404 -12.75 9.50 -31.80
N ARG A 405 -13.68 10.27 -31.21
CA ARG A 405 -14.17 11.55 -31.76
C ARG A 405 -13.05 12.58 -31.90
N ASP A 406 -12.21 12.73 -30.90
CA ASP A 406 -11.07 13.67 -30.92
C ASP A 406 -10.08 13.29 -32.01
N MET A 407 -9.77 12.01 -32.15
CA MET A 407 -8.89 11.52 -33.21
C MET A 407 -9.51 11.68 -34.59
N GLU A 408 -10.82 11.47 -34.74
CA GLU A 408 -11.53 11.71 -35.98
C GLU A 408 -11.59 13.21 -36.37
N ALA A 409 -11.75 14.08 -35.37
CA ALA A 409 -11.68 15.52 -35.58
C ALA A 409 -10.29 15.96 -36.04
N SER A 410 -9.25 15.43 -35.39
CA SER A 410 -7.85 15.65 -35.77
C SER A 410 -7.58 15.15 -37.20
N LEU A 411 -7.99 13.91 -37.51
CA LEU A 411 -7.83 13.35 -38.85
C LEU A 411 -8.52 14.15 -39.92
N ARG A 412 -9.73 14.67 -39.67
CA ARG A 412 -10.43 15.57 -40.60
C ARG A 412 -9.65 16.89 -40.82
N SER A 413 -9.12 17.46 -39.75
CA SER A 413 -8.32 18.69 -39.82
C SER A 413 -7.03 18.47 -40.60
N VAL A 414 -6.29 17.41 -40.29
CA VAL A 414 -5.06 17.06 -41.00
C VAL A 414 -5.35 16.73 -42.46
N ARG A 415 -6.44 16.04 -42.75
CA ARG A 415 -6.86 15.75 -44.13
C ARG A 415 -7.07 17.01 -44.93
N VAL A 416 -7.82 18.00 -44.39
CA VAL A 416 -8.03 19.30 -45.07
C VAL A 416 -6.70 20.01 -45.27
N ALA A 417 -5.80 19.99 -44.30
CA ALA A 417 -4.46 20.57 -44.44
C ALA A 417 -3.64 19.88 -45.54
N ILE A 418 -3.72 18.54 -45.62
CA ILE A 418 -3.10 17.76 -46.69
C ILE A 418 -3.70 18.13 -48.06
N GLU A 419 -5.02 18.22 -48.17
CA GLU A 419 -5.68 18.61 -49.43
C GLU A 419 -5.24 20.01 -49.88
N GLN A 420 -5.21 21.00 -48.98
CA GLN A 420 -4.71 22.35 -49.26
C GLN A 420 -3.22 22.36 -49.65
N ALA A 421 -2.39 21.54 -48.98
CA ALA A 421 -0.99 21.43 -49.30
C ALA A 421 -0.75 20.80 -50.68
N PHE A 422 -1.59 19.80 -51.08
CA PHE A 422 -1.59 19.26 -52.43
C PHE A 422 -1.98 20.32 -53.46
N ASP A 423 -3.03 21.11 -53.18
CA ASP A 423 -3.47 22.19 -54.07
C ASP A 423 -2.39 23.26 -54.30
N ASN A 424 -1.73 23.66 -53.18
CA ASN A 424 -0.63 24.63 -53.27
C ASN A 424 0.57 24.07 -54.08
N GLN A 425 0.87 22.81 -53.90
CA GLN A 425 1.98 22.15 -54.62
C GLN A 425 1.67 21.97 -56.10
N ILE A 426 0.43 21.56 -56.42
CA ILE A 426 -0.06 21.50 -57.79
C ILE A 426 0.04 22.85 -58.47
N ALA A 427 -0.48 23.91 -57.85
CA ALA A 427 -0.43 25.28 -58.37
C ALA A 427 1.01 25.77 -58.57
N THR A 428 1.92 25.41 -57.66
CA THR A 428 3.35 25.74 -57.79
C THR A 428 3.99 25.05 -58.98
N ILE A 429 3.73 23.77 -59.17
CA ILE A 429 4.28 22.99 -60.28
C ILE A 429 3.65 23.46 -61.63
N GLU A 430 2.33 23.73 -61.64
CA GLU A 430 1.66 24.28 -62.83
C GLU A 430 2.23 25.63 -63.21
N LYS A 431 2.56 26.49 -62.25
CA LYS A 431 3.24 27.78 -62.52
C LYS A 431 4.65 27.60 -63.08
N GLN A 432 5.42 26.64 -62.53
CA GLN A 432 6.74 26.31 -63.03
C GLN A 432 6.66 25.74 -64.48
N MET A 433 5.72 24.88 -64.74
CA MET A 433 5.46 24.35 -66.12
C MET A 433 5.06 25.47 -67.09
N SER A 434 4.20 26.40 -66.65
CA SER A 434 3.84 27.56 -67.48
C SER A 434 5.03 28.43 -67.82
N ASN A 435 5.93 28.67 -66.82
CA ASN A 435 7.16 29.42 -67.11
C ASN A 435 8.09 28.67 -68.06
N LEU A 436 8.19 27.36 -67.93
CA LEU A 436 8.99 26.53 -68.83
C LEU A 436 8.42 26.52 -70.26
N MET A 437 7.10 26.44 -70.38
CA MET A 437 6.41 26.55 -71.70
C MET A 437 6.61 27.92 -72.33
N SER A 438 6.63 29.01 -71.53
CA SER A 438 6.95 30.37 -72.03
C SER A 438 8.35 30.45 -72.58
N PHE A 439 9.35 29.89 -71.87
CA PHE A 439 10.71 29.76 -72.29
C PHE A 439 10.87 28.93 -73.57
N GLU A 440 10.14 27.81 -73.59
CA GLU A 440 10.08 26.95 -74.80
C GLU A 440 9.45 27.64 -76.01
N ASN A 441 8.37 28.39 -75.79
CA ASN A 441 7.74 29.20 -76.85
C ASN A 441 8.64 30.32 -77.42
N GLU A 442 9.45 30.97 -76.52
CA GLU A 442 10.41 31.97 -76.97
C GLU A 442 11.52 31.34 -77.75
N ASN A 443 12.03 30.19 -77.37
CA ASN A 443 13.00 29.45 -78.15
C ASN A 443 12.39 28.88 -79.45
N ASN A 444 11.18 28.47 -79.45
CA ASN A 444 10.43 28.02 -80.59
C ASN A 444 10.11 29.18 -81.64
N GLN A 445 9.90 30.39 -81.21
CA GLN A 445 9.75 31.59 -82.06
C GLN A 445 11.10 31.91 -82.71
N ARG A 446 12.21 31.70 -82.11
CA ARG A 446 13.54 31.84 -82.70
C ARG A 446 13.84 30.70 -83.69
N MET A 447 13.25 29.52 -83.58
CA MET A 447 13.25 28.42 -84.50
C MET A 447 12.25 28.60 -85.69
N ALA A 448 11.36 29.56 -85.63
CA ALA A 448 10.24 29.70 -86.56
C ALA A 448 10.71 30.05 -88.01
N GLN A 449 11.96 30.11 -88.33
CA GLN A 449 12.52 30.11 -89.70
C GLN A 449 12.63 28.70 -90.30
N THR A 450 12.27 27.62 -89.54
CA THR A 450 12.29 26.22 -89.98
C THR A 450 10.86 25.76 -90.34
N PRO A 451 10.69 24.90 -91.32
CA PRO A 451 9.32 24.50 -91.85
C PRO A 451 8.48 23.92 -90.67
N GLU A 452 7.19 24.33 -90.61
CA GLU A 452 6.17 23.92 -89.62
C GLU A 452 6.14 22.36 -89.41
N LYS A 453 6.50 21.58 -90.42
CA LYS A 453 6.57 20.12 -90.39
C LYS A 453 7.60 19.57 -89.46
N ALA A 454 8.81 20.17 -89.38
CA ALA A 454 9.91 19.74 -88.49
C ALA A 454 9.55 20.05 -87.03
N LYS A 455 8.90 21.19 -86.80
CA LYS A 455 8.41 21.60 -85.43
C LYS A 455 7.33 20.64 -84.89
N HIS A 456 6.46 20.19 -85.74
CA HIS A 456 5.39 19.26 -85.35
C HIS A 456 5.98 17.91 -84.94
N LEU A 457 6.87 17.36 -85.80
CA LEU A 457 7.56 16.06 -85.48
C LEU A 457 8.38 16.13 -84.20
N LEU A 458 9.06 17.28 -83.96
CA LEU A 458 9.86 17.52 -82.76
C LEU A 458 8.98 17.56 -81.51
N SER A 459 7.79 18.17 -81.62
CA SER A 459 6.79 18.23 -80.55
C SER A 459 6.26 16.84 -80.18
N MET A 460 5.93 16.04 -81.22
CA MET A 460 5.48 14.61 -81.01
C MET A 460 6.57 13.75 -80.43
N GLY A 461 7.84 13.88 -80.94
CA GLY A 461 8.99 13.16 -80.39
C GLY A 461 9.29 13.53 -78.93
N ARG A 462 9.04 14.78 -78.53
CA ARG A 462 9.11 15.17 -77.13
C ARG A 462 8.02 14.52 -76.26
N GLN A 463 6.78 14.50 -76.76
CA GLN A 463 5.68 13.85 -76.06
C GLN A 463 5.93 12.36 -75.91
N GLN A 464 6.46 11.70 -76.95
CA GLN A 464 6.86 10.31 -76.92
C GLN A 464 7.90 10.06 -75.79
N LYS A 465 9.02 10.84 -75.86
CA LYS A 465 10.10 10.72 -74.90
C LYS A 465 9.66 10.97 -73.46
N VAL A 466 8.78 11.97 -73.23
CA VAL A 466 8.16 12.26 -71.92
C VAL A 466 7.41 11.02 -71.42
N LYS A 467 6.52 10.47 -72.26
CA LYS A 467 5.70 9.30 -71.88
C LYS A 467 6.52 8.03 -71.67
N GLU A 468 7.53 7.82 -72.52
CA GLU A 468 8.44 6.69 -72.39
C GLU A 468 9.25 6.74 -71.08
N GLN A 469 9.76 7.89 -70.73
CA GLN A 469 10.51 8.00 -69.49
C GLN A 469 9.60 7.88 -68.26
N LEU A 470 8.36 8.39 -68.32
CA LEU A 470 7.39 8.19 -67.26
C LEU A 470 6.99 6.72 -67.11
N TYR A 471 6.83 6.00 -68.21
CA TYR A 471 6.58 4.55 -68.26
C TYR A 471 7.74 3.77 -67.61
N LEU A 472 8.96 4.08 -67.98
CA LEU A 472 10.16 3.43 -67.40
C LEU A 472 10.28 3.75 -65.91
N TYR A 473 10.03 5.00 -65.51
CA TYR A 473 10.03 5.39 -64.10
C TYR A 473 8.98 4.64 -63.25
N LEU A 474 7.74 4.48 -63.79
CA LEU A 474 6.71 3.73 -63.12
C LEU A 474 7.01 2.25 -63.04
N LEU A 475 7.64 1.65 -64.06
CA LEU A 475 8.16 0.28 -64.05
C LEU A 475 9.20 0.12 -62.95
N GLU A 476 10.17 1.01 -62.87
CA GLU A 476 11.18 1.01 -61.78
C GLU A 476 10.52 1.05 -60.41
N LYS A 477 9.53 1.94 -60.24
CA LYS A 477 8.80 2.08 -58.96
C LYS A 477 7.91 0.88 -58.67
N ARG A 478 7.33 0.18 -59.67
CA ARG A 478 6.65 -1.08 -59.47
C ARG A 478 7.61 -2.15 -58.92
N GLU A 479 8.74 -2.33 -59.58
CA GLU A 479 9.75 -3.31 -59.15
C GLU A 479 10.29 -3.00 -57.73
N GLU A 480 10.55 -1.69 -57.43
CA GLU A 480 10.98 -1.29 -56.10
C GLU A 480 9.91 -1.59 -55.01
N ASN A 481 8.62 -1.37 -55.30
CA ASN A 481 7.53 -1.67 -54.40
C ASN A 481 7.27 -3.19 -54.26
N GLU A 482 7.39 -3.97 -55.33
CA GLU A 482 7.32 -5.45 -55.30
C GLU A 482 8.48 -6.03 -54.47
N LEU A 483 9.70 -5.54 -54.67
CA LEU A 483 10.86 -5.91 -53.83
C LEU A 483 10.60 -5.53 -52.36
N GLY A 484 10.08 -4.33 -52.09
CA GLY A 484 9.73 -3.88 -50.76
C GLY A 484 8.69 -4.77 -50.09
N GLN A 485 7.70 -5.25 -50.86
CA GLN A 485 6.69 -6.20 -50.39
C GLN A 485 7.29 -7.60 -50.11
N ALA A 486 8.10 -8.12 -51.02
CA ALA A 486 8.73 -9.43 -50.89
C ALA A 486 9.69 -9.51 -49.67
N PHE A 487 10.33 -8.43 -49.34
CA PHE A 487 11.28 -8.32 -48.21
C PHE A 487 10.72 -7.64 -46.98
N THR A 488 9.39 -7.57 -46.80
CA THR A 488 8.79 -6.97 -45.59
C THR A 488 9.18 -7.78 -44.36
N ALA A 489 10.13 -7.26 -43.59
CA ALA A 489 10.61 -7.87 -42.37
C ALA A 489 9.72 -7.45 -41.18
N TYR A 490 9.68 -8.26 -40.12
CA TYR A 490 9.04 -7.92 -38.88
C TYR A 490 9.57 -6.60 -38.27
N ASN A 491 8.66 -5.78 -37.81
CA ASN A 491 9.00 -4.51 -37.20
C ASN A 491 9.68 -4.67 -35.84
N THR A 492 9.50 -5.81 -35.19
CA THR A 492 10.09 -6.03 -33.88
C THR A 492 11.34 -6.93 -33.96
N ARG A 493 12.29 -6.68 -33.05
CA ARG A 493 13.38 -7.58 -32.72
C ARG A 493 13.36 -7.88 -31.23
N VAL A 494 13.14 -9.12 -30.87
CA VAL A 494 13.21 -9.56 -29.48
C VAL A 494 14.66 -9.44 -29.00
N ILE A 495 14.89 -8.56 -28.01
CA ILE A 495 16.19 -8.40 -27.35
C ILE A 495 16.30 -9.43 -26.23
N THR A 496 15.27 -9.48 -25.38
CA THR A 496 15.19 -10.44 -24.28
C THR A 496 13.92 -11.26 -24.43
N ARG A 497 14.05 -12.58 -24.47
CA ARG A 497 12.89 -13.48 -24.45
C ARG A 497 12.14 -13.37 -23.14
N PRO A 498 10.84 -13.75 -23.09
CA PRO A 498 10.10 -13.73 -21.84
C PRO A 498 10.86 -14.45 -20.74
N MET A 499 11.22 -13.72 -19.69
CA MET A 499 11.96 -14.22 -18.54
C MET A 499 11.55 -13.49 -17.27
N GLY A 500 11.84 -14.06 -16.11
CA GLY A 500 11.53 -13.45 -14.84
C GLY A 500 11.98 -14.28 -13.66
N SER A 501 11.78 -13.77 -12.46
CA SER A 501 12.17 -14.45 -11.22
C SER A 501 11.48 -15.81 -11.08
N ALA A 502 12.23 -16.79 -10.60
CA ALA A 502 11.66 -18.08 -10.17
C ALA A 502 10.73 -17.90 -8.96
N ARG A 503 10.93 -16.85 -8.17
CA ARG A 503 10.10 -16.53 -7.01
C ARG A 503 8.87 -15.73 -7.42
N PRO A 504 7.70 -15.94 -6.76
CA PRO A 504 6.51 -15.15 -7.04
C PRO A 504 6.74 -13.66 -6.77
N ALA A 505 6.17 -12.81 -7.59
CA ALA A 505 6.15 -11.37 -7.39
C ALA A 505 5.17 -10.95 -6.28
N SER A 506 4.05 -11.71 -6.15
CA SER A 506 3.03 -11.51 -5.12
C SER A 506 2.50 -12.88 -4.64
N PRO A 507 2.16 -13.02 -3.34
CA PRO A 507 2.47 -12.12 -2.24
C PRO A 507 3.97 -12.15 -1.87
N LYS A 508 4.53 -10.99 -1.51
CA LYS A 508 5.92 -10.87 -1.05
C LYS A 508 6.04 -11.37 0.39
N LYS A 509 6.28 -12.66 0.55
CA LYS A 509 6.26 -13.38 1.83
C LYS A 509 7.10 -12.72 2.91
N THR A 510 8.34 -12.32 2.58
CA THR A 510 9.26 -11.68 3.54
C THR A 510 8.76 -10.32 4.01
N GLN A 511 8.21 -9.50 3.11
CA GLN A 511 7.67 -8.20 3.46
C GLN A 511 6.41 -8.32 4.32
N LEU A 512 5.49 -9.21 3.95
CA LEU A 512 4.27 -9.46 4.73
C LEU A 512 4.58 -9.98 6.13
N LEU A 513 5.54 -10.93 6.26
CA LEU A 513 5.98 -11.44 7.55
C LEU A 513 6.66 -10.35 8.38
N ALA A 514 7.48 -9.50 7.78
CA ALA A 514 8.12 -8.37 8.46
C ALA A 514 7.08 -7.37 8.97
N ILE A 515 6.07 -7.03 8.16
CA ILE A 515 4.97 -6.14 8.55
C ILE A 515 4.15 -6.77 9.68
N ALA A 516 3.84 -8.08 9.60
CA ALA A 516 3.10 -8.78 10.65
C ALA A 516 3.86 -8.79 11.98
N LEU A 517 5.17 -9.01 11.94
CA LEU A 517 6.03 -8.98 13.11
C LEU A 517 6.09 -7.57 13.71
N ALA A 518 6.26 -6.55 12.86
CA ALA A 518 6.30 -5.16 13.29
C ALA A 518 4.98 -4.72 13.93
N LEU A 519 3.84 -5.02 13.30
CA LEU A 519 2.51 -4.71 13.84
C LEU A 519 2.22 -5.49 15.12
N GLY A 520 2.53 -6.79 15.14
CA GLY A 520 2.33 -7.64 16.30
C GLY A 520 3.14 -7.19 17.52
N LEU A 521 4.31 -6.56 17.29
CA LEU A 521 5.15 -5.98 18.34
C LEU A 521 4.67 -4.55 18.72
N PHE A 522 4.40 -3.72 17.72
CA PHE A 522 4.09 -2.30 17.93
C PHE A 522 2.75 -2.10 18.65
N VAL A 523 1.70 -2.82 18.25
CA VAL A 523 0.34 -2.62 18.81
C VAL A 523 0.29 -2.84 20.31
N PRO A 524 0.76 -3.98 20.89
CA PRO A 524 0.72 -4.17 22.33
C PRO A 524 1.66 -3.23 23.09
N ILE A 525 2.81 -2.89 22.52
CA ILE A 525 3.74 -1.91 23.09
C ILE A 525 3.09 -0.53 23.14
N PHE A 526 2.42 -0.14 22.07
CA PHE A 526 1.71 1.14 22.01
C PHE A 526 0.55 1.20 23.00
N ILE A 527 -0.20 0.11 23.15
CA ILE A 527 -1.26 0.03 24.16
C ILE A 527 -0.67 0.20 25.57
N ILE A 528 0.44 -0.50 25.86
CA ILE A 528 1.13 -0.36 27.16
C ILE A 528 1.62 1.08 27.37
N TYR A 529 2.13 1.71 26.33
CA TYR A 529 2.56 3.11 26.34
C TYR A 529 1.41 4.08 26.66
N VAL A 530 0.27 3.90 25.99
CA VAL A 530 -0.93 4.72 26.26
C VAL A 530 -1.42 4.52 27.70
N ILE A 531 -1.43 3.29 28.19
CA ILE A 531 -1.81 2.99 29.58
C ILE A 531 -0.83 3.66 30.57
N GLU A 532 0.46 3.70 30.25
CA GLU A 532 1.47 4.37 31.09
C GLU A 532 1.29 5.89 31.10
N LEU A 533 0.98 6.50 29.96
CA LEU A 533 0.69 7.94 29.85
C LEU A 533 -0.57 8.35 30.62
N THR A 534 -1.57 7.46 30.68
CA THR A 534 -2.85 7.73 31.38
C THR A 534 -2.79 7.40 32.88
N ASP A 535 -1.71 6.76 33.37
CA ASP A 535 -1.58 6.41 34.78
C ASP A 535 -1.26 7.63 35.64
N LYS A 536 -2.29 8.19 36.23
CA LYS A 536 -2.24 9.40 37.11
C LYS A 536 -1.88 9.08 38.55
N LYS A 537 -1.59 7.83 38.89
CA LYS A 537 -1.34 7.41 40.26
C LYS A 537 0.10 7.64 40.71
N ILE A 538 0.28 7.91 41.99
CA ILE A 538 1.59 7.98 42.63
C ILE A 538 2.17 6.56 42.75
N ARG A 539 3.38 6.38 42.28
CA ARG A 539 4.04 5.05 42.31
C ARG A 539 5.46 5.09 42.85
N SER A 540 6.09 6.25 42.88
CA SER A 540 7.47 6.42 43.32
C SER A 540 7.63 7.59 44.26
N LYS A 541 8.72 7.57 45.04
CA LYS A 541 9.11 8.69 45.89
C LYS A 541 9.33 9.97 45.09
N HIS A 542 9.71 9.84 43.83
CA HIS A 542 9.89 10.99 42.95
C HIS A 542 8.59 11.81 42.74
N ASP A 543 7.45 11.10 42.72
CA ASP A 543 6.15 11.72 42.59
C ASP A 543 5.80 12.59 43.81
N LEU A 544 6.46 12.32 44.96
CA LEU A 544 6.26 13.03 46.25
C LEU A 544 7.36 14.06 46.57
N LYS A 545 8.35 14.27 45.68
CA LYS A 545 9.45 15.23 45.88
C LYS A 545 9.00 16.68 46.07
N LYS A 546 7.81 17.01 45.59
CA LYS A 546 7.21 18.36 45.76
C LYS A 546 6.61 18.59 47.11
N LEU A 547 6.53 17.58 47.99
CA LEU A 547 6.05 17.72 49.35
C LEU A 547 7.17 18.21 50.26
N ASN A 548 6.94 19.28 50.96
CA ASN A 548 7.83 19.80 52.01
C ASN A 548 7.49 19.22 53.41
N LEU A 549 6.85 18.06 53.46
CA LEU A 549 6.54 17.34 54.68
C LEU A 549 7.68 16.42 55.10
N PRO A 550 7.90 16.20 56.40
CA PRO A 550 8.81 15.17 56.89
C PRO A 550 8.38 13.76 56.46
N SER A 551 9.31 13.03 55.91
CA SER A 551 9.08 11.62 55.49
C SER A 551 9.55 10.69 56.61
N LEU A 552 8.69 9.79 57.08
CA LEU A 552 9.04 8.78 58.06
C LEU A 552 9.63 7.52 57.43
N GLY A 553 9.59 7.39 56.07
CA GLY A 553 10.17 6.28 55.40
C GLY A 553 9.26 5.64 54.33
N GLU A 554 9.70 4.51 53.84
CA GLU A 554 9.03 3.73 52.79
C GLU A 554 8.80 2.30 53.26
N ILE A 555 7.58 1.79 53.13
CA ILE A 555 7.25 0.42 53.44
C ILE A 555 7.04 -0.32 52.12
N PRO A 556 7.83 -1.38 51.82
CA PRO A 556 7.70 -2.18 50.63
C PRO A 556 6.41 -3.00 50.62
N PHE A 557 5.92 -3.31 49.41
CA PHE A 557 4.71 -4.12 49.24
C PHE A 557 4.94 -5.54 49.81
N ALA A 558 4.20 -5.88 50.86
CA ALA A 558 4.16 -7.23 51.41
C ALA A 558 3.43 -8.16 50.42
N LYS A 559 4.16 -8.98 49.70
CA LYS A 559 3.54 -10.03 48.90
C LYS A 559 2.94 -11.09 49.82
N PRO A 560 1.67 -11.38 49.78
CA PRO A 560 1.11 -12.49 50.51
C PRO A 560 1.77 -13.79 50.01
N GLU A 561 2.33 -14.54 50.89
CA GLU A 561 2.86 -15.89 50.59
C GLU A 561 1.69 -16.75 50.12
N GLY A 562 1.70 -17.19 48.86
CA GLY A 562 0.71 -18.07 48.28
C GLY A 562 -0.16 -17.53 47.17
N ARG A 563 0.45 -17.07 46.07
CA ARG A 563 -0.26 -16.66 44.83
C ARG A 563 -1.22 -17.71 44.29
N ILE A 564 -1.01 -18.99 44.61
CA ILE A 564 -1.84 -20.12 44.12
C ILE A 564 -3.11 -20.28 44.93
N ARG A 565 -3.15 -19.89 46.23
CA ARG A 565 -4.34 -19.95 47.07
C ARG A 565 -5.39 -18.86 46.75
N HIS A 566 -4.98 -17.72 46.22
CA HIS A 566 -5.89 -16.65 45.83
C HIS A 566 -6.72 -16.99 44.56
N LEU A 567 -6.19 -17.86 43.68
CA LEU A 567 -6.92 -18.38 42.51
C LEU A 567 -7.99 -19.41 42.86
N LEU A 568 -7.91 -19.97 44.06
CA LEU A 568 -8.81 -21.03 44.55
C LEU A 568 -9.94 -20.55 45.47
N GLY A 569 -10.19 -19.23 45.50
CA GLY A 569 -11.46 -18.69 46.04
C GLY A 569 -11.64 -18.74 47.55
N LYS A 570 -10.59 -18.91 48.41
CA LYS A 570 -10.71 -18.82 49.88
C LYS A 570 -10.53 -17.36 50.33
N LYS A 571 -11.67 -16.72 50.68
CA LYS A 571 -11.84 -15.32 50.99
C LYS A 571 -11.50 -14.89 52.44
N ASN A 572 -11.02 -15.71 53.31
CA ASN A 572 -10.73 -15.36 54.69
C ASN A 572 -9.25 -15.57 55.03
N VAL A 573 -8.43 -14.56 54.75
CA VAL A 573 -7.09 -14.47 55.33
C VAL A 573 -7.23 -13.52 56.51
N THR A 574 -7.10 -14.02 57.74
CA THR A 574 -6.99 -13.19 58.97
C THR A 574 -5.78 -12.28 58.78
N PRO A 575 -5.89 -10.99 59.06
CA PRO A 575 -4.74 -10.08 58.98
C PRO A 575 -3.69 -10.50 60.01
N THR A 576 -2.44 -10.61 59.54
CA THR A 576 -1.34 -11.02 60.39
C THR A 576 -0.31 -9.90 60.53
N ILE A 577 0.24 -9.77 61.72
CA ILE A 577 1.38 -8.91 61.98
C ILE A 577 2.62 -9.57 61.30
N VAL A 578 3.32 -8.84 60.46
CA VAL A 578 4.49 -9.34 59.73
C VAL A 578 5.82 -9.02 60.42
N VAL A 579 5.78 -8.11 61.41
CA VAL A 579 6.94 -7.72 62.18
C VAL A 579 7.09 -8.63 63.38
N ASN A 580 8.07 -9.52 63.30
CA ASN A 580 8.33 -10.53 64.33
C ASN A 580 9.81 -10.56 64.71
N GLN A 581 10.10 -11.06 65.95
CA GLN A 581 11.46 -11.21 66.46
C GLN A 581 12.25 -12.27 65.64
N GLY A 582 13.49 -11.96 65.26
CA GLY A 582 14.36 -12.90 64.58
C GLY A 582 14.15 -13.04 63.07
N VAL A 583 13.17 -12.38 62.47
CA VAL A 583 12.92 -12.43 61.01
C VAL A 583 13.65 -11.28 60.30
N GLY A 584 14.70 -11.61 59.57
CA GLY A 584 15.51 -10.67 58.79
C GLY A 584 14.94 -10.46 57.36
N ASN A 585 13.76 -9.92 57.19
CA ASN A 585 13.19 -9.58 55.92
C ASN A 585 13.12 -8.06 55.66
N VAL A 586 13.00 -7.64 54.45
CA VAL A 586 13.02 -6.23 54.03
C VAL A 586 11.89 -5.42 54.71
N ILE A 587 10.75 -6.05 54.98
CA ILE A 587 9.61 -5.41 55.61
C ILE A 587 9.92 -5.14 57.08
N ASN A 588 10.46 -6.09 57.80
CA ASN A 588 10.90 -5.89 59.19
C ASN A 588 11.91 -4.75 59.30
N GLU A 589 12.88 -4.69 58.40
CA GLU A 589 13.86 -3.61 58.38
C GLU A 589 13.25 -2.25 58.12
N ALA A 590 12.28 -2.19 57.18
CA ALA A 590 11.54 -0.95 56.91
C ALA A 590 10.75 -0.45 58.15
N PHE A 591 10.14 -1.39 58.90
CA PHE A 591 9.47 -1.03 60.16
C PHE A 591 10.46 -0.66 61.29
N ARG A 592 11.67 -1.24 61.31
CA ARG A 592 12.73 -0.82 62.23
C ARG A 592 13.18 0.61 61.98
N VAL A 593 13.36 0.95 60.66
CA VAL A 593 13.67 2.32 60.23
C VAL A 593 12.52 3.29 60.63
N LEU A 594 11.28 2.90 60.33
CA LEU A 594 10.11 3.69 60.70
C LEU A 594 10.06 3.93 62.20
N ARG A 595 10.26 2.88 63.04
CA ARG A 595 10.34 3.00 64.50
C ARG A 595 11.41 4.00 64.92
N THR A 596 12.62 3.88 64.40
CA THR A 596 13.75 4.77 64.72
C THR A 596 13.39 6.22 64.38
N ASN A 597 12.76 6.46 63.27
CA ASN A 597 12.32 7.82 62.86
C ASN A 597 11.21 8.36 63.77
N ILE A 598 10.27 7.51 64.21
CA ILE A 598 9.25 7.90 65.21
C ILE A 598 9.92 8.24 66.55
N GLU A 599 10.81 7.39 67.05
CA GLU A 599 11.57 7.66 68.31
C GLU A 599 12.35 8.98 68.23
N PHE A 600 12.89 9.30 67.07
CA PHE A 600 13.61 10.56 66.84
C PHE A 600 12.66 11.77 66.87
N THR A 601 11.50 11.64 66.27
CA THR A 601 10.52 12.71 66.10
C THR A 601 9.82 13.02 67.44
N GLU A 602 9.62 11.96 68.27
CA GLU A 602 8.86 12.07 69.53
C GLU A 602 9.76 11.99 70.76
N ARG A 603 11.08 12.23 70.59
CA ARG A 603 12.11 12.06 71.61
C ARG A 603 11.84 12.76 72.97
N ASP A 604 11.18 13.95 72.90
CA ASP A 604 11.00 14.79 74.07
C ASP A 604 9.71 14.48 74.87
N LYS A 605 8.95 13.46 74.43
CA LYS A 605 7.68 13.04 75.03
C LYS A 605 7.79 11.77 75.85
N GLN A 606 7.14 11.69 76.97
CA GLN A 606 7.15 10.46 77.80
C GLN A 606 6.28 9.38 77.27
N CYS A 607 5.07 9.70 76.74
CA CYS A 607 4.16 8.82 76.06
C CYS A 607 3.56 9.55 74.87
N PRO A 608 4.19 9.44 73.66
CA PRO A 608 3.65 10.08 72.48
C PRO A 608 2.36 9.37 71.99
N VAL A 609 1.36 10.17 71.67
CA VAL A 609 0.07 9.76 71.06
C VAL A 609 0.14 10.05 69.56
N ILE A 610 0.10 9.00 68.76
CA ILE A 610 0.32 9.08 67.30
C ILE A 610 -0.93 8.64 66.54
N SER A 611 -1.52 9.51 65.73
CA SER A 611 -2.61 9.11 64.86
C SER A 611 -2.08 8.65 63.50
N ILE A 612 -2.68 7.61 62.94
CA ILE A 612 -2.35 7.10 61.60
C ILE A 612 -3.59 7.19 60.72
N THR A 613 -3.50 8.00 59.65
CA THR A 613 -4.60 8.23 58.71
C THR A 613 -4.15 8.22 57.24
N SER A 614 -5.09 8.44 56.29
CA SER A 614 -4.85 8.54 54.85
C SER A 614 -5.99 9.26 54.14
N PHE A 615 -5.87 9.59 52.85
CA PHE A 615 -6.99 10.07 52.04
C PHE A 615 -8.09 9.02 51.88
N GLN A 616 -7.70 7.80 51.46
CA GLN A 616 -8.64 6.80 50.95
C GLN A 616 -8.56 5.47 51.73
N PRO A 617 -9.67 4.70 51.79
CA PRO A 617 -9.65 3.35 52.35
C PRO A 617 -8.67 2.47 51.57
N GLY A 618 -8.14 1.44 52.20
CA GLY A 618 -7.20 0.51 51.56
C GLY A 618 -5.78 1.06 51.42
N SER A 619 -5.45 2.23 52.00
CA SER A 619 -4.07 2.75 52.03
C SER A 619 -3.14 1.93 52.91
N GLY A 620 -3.66 1.04 53.75
CA GLY A 620 -2.92 0.17 54.64
C GLY A 620 -2.64 0.77 56.02
N LYS A 621 -3.47 1.75 56.46
CA LYS A 621 -3.37 2.36 57.81
C LYS A 621 -3.25 1.34 58.92
N THR A 622 -4.24 0.47 59.06
CA THR A 622 -4.30 -0.57 60.06
C THR A 622 -3.09 -1.49 60.04
N PHE A 623 -2.64 -1.86 58.83
CA PHE A 623 -1.39 -2.64 58.65
C PHE A 623 -0.18 -1.87 59.20
N ILE A 624 -0.09 -0.59 58.90
CA ILE A 624 0.98 0.27 59.39
C ILE A 624 0.84 0.46 60.92
N SER A 625 -0.35 0.71 61.45
CA SER A 625 -0.63 0.88 62.89
C SER A 625 -0.18 -0.36 63.67
N MET A 626 -0.65 -1.53 63.31
CA MET A 626 -0.34 -2.79 64.05
C MET A 626 1.13 -3.20 63.92
N ASN A 627 1.73 -3.06 62.75
CA ASN A 627 3.17 -3.44 62.58
C ASN A 627 4.11 -2.40 63.18
N THR A 628 3.77 -1.11 63.20
CA THR A 628 4.54 -0.08 63.92
C THR A 628 4.48 -0.31 65.41
N ALA A 629 3.30 -0.60 65.96
CA ALA A 629 3.09 -0.93 67.34
C ALA A 629 3.90 -2.21 67.72
N SER A 630 3.86 -3.27 66.92
CA SER A 630 4.68 -4.46 67.14
C SER A 630 6.17 -4.14 67.09
N ALA A 631 6.63 -3.26 66.17
CA ALA A 631 8.07 -2.87 66.09
C ALA A 631 8.54 -2.13 67.35
N LEU A 632 7.67 -1.32 67.98
CA LEU A 632 7.93 -0.62 69.22
C LEU A 632 7.89 -1.61 70.39
N ALA A 633 6.89 -2.50 70.46
CA ALA A 633 6.73 -3.52 71.48
C ALA A 633 7.93 -4.50 71.55
N LEU A 634 8.50 -4.87 70.43
CA LEU A 634 9.71 -5.71 70.33
C LEU A 634 10.94 -5.03 70.97
N LYS A 635 10.93 -3.73 71.23
CA LYS A 635 11.98 -3.00 71.96
C LYS A 635 11.73 -2.97 73.44
N GLY A 636 10.67 -3.64 73.90
CA GLY A 636 10.29 -3.65 75.29
C GLY A 636 9.40 -2.51 75.70
N LYS A 637 8.86 -1.73 74.78
CA LYS A 637 7.94 -0.61 75.08
C LYS A 637 6.51 -1.14 75.15
N ARG A 638 5.76 -0.68 76.18
CA ARG A 638 4.33 -0.96 76.25
C ARG A 638 3.54 -0.08 75.33
N VAL A 639 2.88 -0.67 74.34
CA VAL A 639 2.20 0.03 73.23
C VAL A 639 0.74 -0.32 73.22
N LEU A 640 -0.11 0.72 73.22
CA LEU A 640 -1.54 0.60 73.02
C LEU A 640 -1.93 1.03 71.64
N VAL A 641 -2.62 0.18 70.92
CA VAL A 641 -3.27 0.54 69.64
C VAL A 641 -4.76 0.77 69.90
N ILE A 642 -5.25 1.95 69.62
CA ILE A 642 -6.67 2.27 69.72
C ILE A 642 -7.30 2.21 68.31
N ASP A 643 -8.33 1.41 68.16
CA ASP A 643 -9.10 1.34 66.94
C ASP A 643 -10.06 2.54 66.88
N GLY A 644 -9.59 3.64 66.23
CA GLY A 644 -10.34 4.90 66.15
C GLY A 644 -11.33 4.95 64.96
N ASP A 645 -11.35 3.94 64.13
CA ASP A 645 -12.33 3.77 63.08
C ASP A 645 -13.59 3.04 63.57
N LEU A 646 -14.40 3.72 64.38
CA LEU A 646 -15.61 3.15 64.99
C LEU A 646 -16.66 2.66 63.96
N ARG A 647 -16.41 2.92 62.65
CA ARG A 647 -17.26 2.48 61.54
C ARG A 647 -16.83 1.15 60.92
N ARG A 648 -15.52 0.83 60.96
CA ARG A 648 -14.96 -0.31 60.27
C ARG A 648 -14.01 -1.17 61.09
N SER A 649 -14.03 -1.14 62.35
CA SER A 649 -13.33 -2.00 63.32
C SER A 649 -12.13 -2.85 62.75
N SER A 650 -11.21 -2.20 62.00
CA SER A 650 -10.18 -2.88 61.23
C SER A 650 -9.04 -3.39 62.06
N SER A 651 -8.60 -2.65 63.06
CA SER A 651 -7.56 -3.07 64.05
C SER A 651 -8.09 -4.17 64.98
N SER A 652 -9.38 -4.15 65.26
CA SER A 652 -10.09 -5.14 66.03
C SER A 652 -10.09 -6.55 65.39
N GLU A 653 -9.86 -6.67 64.11
CA GLU A 653 -9.74 -7.98 63.37
C GLU A 653 -8.51 -8.78 63.81
N TYR A 654 -7.46 -8.11 64.25
CA TYR A 654 -6.21 -8.74 64.72
C TYR A 654 -6.37 -9.50 66.03
N ILE A 655 -7.39 -9.14 66.80
CA ILE A 655 -7.73 -9.75 68.09
C ILE A 655 -9.11 -10.42 68.13
N GLY A 656 -9.63 -10.83 66.95
CA GLY A 656 -10.86 -11.63 66.86
C GLY A 656 -12.18 -10.87 66.98
N ARG A 657 -12.18 -9.51 66.86
CA ARG A 657 -13.35 -8.63 66.93
C ARG A 657 -14.17 -8.83 68.21
N PRO A 658 -13.61 -8.41 69.37
CA PRO A 658 -14.33 -8.47 70.64
C PRO A 658 -15.64 -7.70 70.59
N ARG A 659 -16.63 -8.13 71.39
CA ARG A 659 -17.95 -7.51 71.43
C ARG A 659 -17.99 -6.20 72.18
N LYS A 660 -17.11 -6.02 73.19
CA LYS A 660 -16.96 -4.78 73.94
C LYS A 660 -15.66 -4.10 73.59
N GLY A 661 -15.65 -2.74 73.60
CA GLY A 661 -14.49 -1.96 73.24
C GLY A 661 -14.67 -0.44 73.48
N LEU A 662 -13.97 0.33 72.68
CA LEU A 662 -13.92 1.78 72.78
C LEU A 662 -15.32 2.44 72.67
N SER A 663 -16.18 2.01 71.78
CA SER A 663 -17.53 2.54 71.63
C SER A 663 -18.40 2.28 72.86
N ASP A 664 -18.28 1.08 73.50
CA ASP A 664 -19.03 0.72 74.64
C ASP A 664 -18.55 1.49 75.88
N TYR A 665 -17.22 1.75 76.01
CA TYR A 665 -16.67 2.59 77.05
C TYR A 665 -17.11 4.07 76.87
N LEU A 666 -17.04 4.63 75.66
CA LEU A 666 -17.46 6.00 75.39
C LEU A 666 -18.96 6.21 75.55
N ALA A 667 -19.75 5.19 75.43
CA ALA A 667 -21.22 5.22 75.60
C ALA A 667 -21.68 4.87 77.06
N ASP A 668 -20.78 4.80 78.01
CA ASP A 668 -21.04 4.47 79.43
C ASP A 668 -21.57 3.04 79.66
N PHE A 669 -21.34 2.11 78.76
CA PHE A 669 -21.68 0.70 78.95
C PHE A 669 -20.55 -0.12 79.63
N VAL A 670 -19.36 0.48 79.76
CA VAL A 670 -18.17 -0.06 80.45
C VAL A 670 -17.56 1.06 81.27
N ASP A 671 -17.44 0.81 82.61
CA ASP A 671 -16.87 1.80 83.48
C ASP A 671 -15.35 1.81 83.45
N ASP A 672 -14.69 0.65 83.49
CA ASP A 672 -13.24 0.54 83.48
C ASP A 672 -12.75 0.15 82.09
N VAL A 673 -11.95 1.01 81.47
CA VAL A 673 -11.37 0.75 80.17
C VAL A 673 -10.40 -0.44 80.17
N GLN A 674 -9.81 -0.81 81.30
CA GLN A 674 -8.88 -1.93 81.41
C GLN A 674 -9.58 -3.29 81.12
N GLU A 675 -10.89 -3.42 81.32
CA GLU A 675 -11.65 -4.62 80.97
C GLU A 675 -11.74 -4.86 79.48
N VAL A 676 -11.57 -3.86 78.64
CA VAL A 676 -11.73 -3.90 77.16
C VAL A 676 -10.42 -3.83 76.40
N ILE A 677 -9.30 -3.53 77.08
CA ILE A 677 -7.95 -3.59 76.51
C ILE A 677 -7.49 -5.05 76.44
N MET A 678 -7.16 -5.48 75.27
CA MET A 678 -6.75 -6.90 75.03
C MET A 678 -5.30 -6.98 74.59
N PRO A 679 -4.53 -7.96 75.12
CA PRO A 679 -3.21 -8.24 74.61
C PRO A 679 -3.30 -8.91 73.22
N VAL A 680 -2.30 -8.69 72.37
CA VAL A 680 -2.20 -9.34 71.09
C VAL A 680 -1.41 -10.66 71.27
N GLU A 681 -1.96 -11.77 70.79
CA GLU A 681 -1.30 -13.07 70.82
C GLU A 681 0.07 -13.02 70.12
N ASP A 682 1.05 -13.72 70.73
CA ASP A 682 2.44 -13.80 70.23
C ASP A 682 3.22 -12.47 70.26
N HIS A 683 2.68 -11.35 70.85
CA HIS A 683 3.35 -10.07 70.97
C HIS A 683 3.31 -9.49 72.38
N ASP A 684 4.37 -9.76 73.10
CA ASP A 684 4.54 -9.15 74.42
C ASP A 684 4.56 -7.61 74.35
N ASN A 685 3.96 -6.96 75.34
CA ASN A 685 3.83 -5.51 75.43
C ASN A 685 3.00 -4.79 74.35
N LEU A 686 2.27 -5.56 73.49
CA LEU A 686 1.34 -4.97 72.52
C LEU A 686 -0.10 -5.19 72.98
N PHE A 687 -0.83 -4.13 73.06
CA PHE A 687 -2.23 -4.11 73.50
C PHE A 687 -3.09 -3.40 72.49
N VAL A 688 -4.33 -3.84 72.33
CA VAL A 688 -5.32 -3.21 71.43
C VAL A 688 -6.57 -2.89 72.21
N LEU A 689 -7.04 -1.67 72.04
CA LEU A 689 -8.38 -1.24 72.46
C LEU A 689 -9.29 -1.35 71.21
N PRO A 690 -10.10 -2.43 71.12
CA PRO A 690 -10.98 -2.63 69.97
C PRO A 690 -12.12 -1.63 69.92
N VAL A 691 -12.80 -1.59 68.78
CA VAL A 691 -14.02 -0.77 68.63
C VAL A 691 -15.14 -1.24 69.55
N GLY A 692 -15.35 -2.53 69.68
CA GLY A 692 -16.52 -3.13 70.33
C GLY A 692 -17.76 -3.07 69.43
N SER A 693 -18.89 -2.65 70.01
CA SER A 693 -20.15 -2.48 69.31
C SER A 693 -20.07 -1.35 68.28
N ILE A 694 -20.60 -1.55 67.08
CA ILE A 694 -20.61 -0.47 66.08
C ILE A 694 -21.59 0.62 66.50
N ALA A 695 -21.09 1.81 66.76
CA ALA A 695 -21.88 2.94 67.22
C ALA A 695 -22.68 3.62 66.10
N PRO A 696 -23.90 4.02 66.27
CA PRO A 696 -24.71 4.75 65.27
C PRO A 696 -24.22 6.19 65.10
N ASN A 697 -23.57 6.80 66.11
CA ASN A 697 -23.06 8.19 66.12
C ASN A 697 -21.57 8.27 66.51
N PRO A 698 -20.65 7.70 65.68
CA PRO A 698 -19.22 7.62 66.01
C PRO A 698 -18.57 8.96 66.33
N SER A 699 -18.87 9.99 65.53
CA SER A 699 -18.26 11.34 65.69
C SER A 699 -18.62 12.01 67.01
N GLU A 700 -19.85 11.81 67.50
CA GLU A 700 -20.31 12.35 68.77
C GLU A 700 -19.59 11.65 69.93
N LEU A 701 -19.45 10.34 69.86
CA LEU A 701 -18.74 9.56 70.88
C LEU A 701 -17.27 10.01 71.01
N ILE A 702 -16.57 10.17 69.90
CA ILE A 702 -15.18 10.61 69.88
C ILE A 702 -15.05 12.07 70.39
N SER A 703 -16.08 12.91 70.17
CA SER A 703 -16.08 14.28 70.62
C SER A 703 -16.36 14.47 72.17
N ASN A 704 -16.73 13.39 72.83
CA ASN A 704 -16.97 13.38 74.24
C ASN A 704 -15.66 13.62 75.06
N GLU A 705 -15.69 14.43 76.14
CA GLU A 705 -14.56 14.64 77.03
C GLU A 705 -13.98 13.37 77.59
N ARG A 706 -14.77 12.27 77.69
CA ARG A 706 -14.35 10.94 78.07
C ARG A 706 -13.26 10.32 77.18
N PHE A 707 -13.25 10.67 75.91
CA PHE A 707 -12.17 10.24 75.02
C PHE A 707 -10.85 10.93 75.37
N GLY A 708 -10.88 12.21 75.68
CA GLY A 708 -9.68 12.92 76.14
C GLY A 708 -9.16 12.40 77.47
N GLN A 709 -10.04 12.12 78.45
CA GLN A 709 -9.70 11.49 79.74
C GLN A 709 -9.07 10.12 79.53
N LEU A 710 -9.66 9.31 78.67
CA LEU A 710 -9.08 8.00 78.31
C LEU A 710 -7.62 8.10 77.84
N ILE A 711 -7.33 9.03 76.90
CA ILE A 711 -5.99 9.21 76.37
C ILE A 711 -5.01 9.62 77.54
N GLU A 712 -5.41 10.50 78.43
CA GLU A 712 -4.57 10.93 79.54
C GLU A 712 -4.33 9.78 80.56
N ASP A 713 -5.36 8.98 80.84
CA ASP A 713 -5.24 7.82 81.74
C ASP A 713 -4.32 6.78 81.17
N MET A 714 -4.38 6.54 79.85
CA MET A 714 -3.54 5.56 79.15
C MET A 714 -2.09 6.02 79.05
N LYS A 715 -1.78 7.32 79.03
CA LYS A 715 -0.39 7.83 79.09
C LYS A 715 0.35 7.41 80.35
N ALA A 716 -0.36 7.16 81.51
CA ALA A 716 0.24 6.66 82.71
C ALA A 716 0.66 5.16 82.64
N SER A 717 0.04 4.39 81.74
CA SER A 717 0.20 2.95 81.69
C SER A 717 0.98 2.46 80.49
N PHE A 718 1.17 3.25 79.42
CA PHE A 718 1.79 2.88 78.19
C PHE A 718 2.92 3.85 77.83
N ASP A 719 3.93 3.36 77.10
CA ASP A 719 5.02 4.18 76.51
C ASP A 719 4.62 4.86 75.22
N TYR A 720 3.72 4.22 74.45
CA TYR A 720 3.22 4.73 73.18
C TYR A 720 1.72 4.45 73.02
N ILE A 721 1.00 5.39 72.46
CA ILE A 721 -0.39 5.19 72.03
C ILE A 721 -0.50 5.47 70.55
N ILE A 722 -0.95 4.47 69.76
CA ILE A 722 -1.17 4.59 68.34
C ILE A 722 -2.68 4.51 68.07
N ILE A 723 -3.22 5.53 67.41
CA ILE A 723 -4.65 5.59 67.06
C ILE A 723 -4.80 5.33 65.55
N ASP A 724 -5.43 4.21 65.22
CA ASP A 724 -5.77 3.87 63.81
C ASP A 724 -7.04 4.61 63.41
N CYS A 725 -6.87 5.69 62.64
CA CYS A 725 -7.95 6.62 62.31
C CYS A 725 -8.62 6.27 60.98
N PRO A 726 -9.90 6.61 60.75
CA PRO A 726 -10.53 6.52 59.46
C PRO A 726 -9.87 7.45 58.42
N PRO A 727 -10.15 7.27 57.11
CA PRO A 727 -9.66 8.15 56.06
C PRO A 727 -10.23 9.59 56.22
N VAL A 728 -9.37 10.58 55.97
CA VAL A 728 -9.72 12.02 56.13
C VAL A 728 -10.79 12.50 55.17
N ASP A 729 -10.83 11.96 53.95
CA ASP A 729 -11.80 12.36 52.92
C ASP A 729 -13.23 11.88 53.21
N ILE A 730 -13.41 10.94 54.13
CA ILE A 730 -14.71 10.29 54.35
C ILE A 730 -15.42 10.86 55.60
N VAL A 731 -14.69 11.14 56.67
CA VAL A 731 -15.28 11.51 57.96
C VAL A 731 -14.44 12.50 58.73
N ALA A 732 -15.12 13.32 59.54
CA ALA A 732 -14.52 14.33 60.44
C ALA A 732 -13.81 13.71 61.66
N ASP A 733 -14.03 12.44 61.95
CA ASP A 733 -13.56 11.75 63.19
C ASP A 733 -12.05 11.91 63.39
N THR A 734 -11.25 11.80 62.33
CA THR A 734 -9.79 12.01 62.37
C THR A 734 -9.40 13.42 62.79
N GLN A 735 -10.19 14.45 62.43
CA GLN A 735 -9.92 15.84 62.88
C GLN A 735 -10.26 16.04 64.36
N ILE A 736 -11.28 15.36 64.83
CA ILE A 736 -11.64 15.40 66.28
C ILE A 736 -10.53 14.71 67.09
N ILE A 737 -10.09 13.54 66.64
CA ILE A 737 -8.98 12.78 67.26
C ILE A 737 -7.69 13.59 67.28
N ASN A 738 -7.44 14.41 66.24
CA ASN A 738 -6.24 15.24 66.16
C ASN A 738 -6.09 16.24 67.32
N ALA A 739 -7.16 16.60 68.05
CA ALA A 739 -7.06 17.42 69.25
C ALA A 739 -6.24 16.76 70.37
N TYR A 740 -6.29 15.41 70.44
CA TYR A 740 -5.72 14.61 71.56
C TYR A 740 -4.41 13.90 71.20
N VAL A 741 -3.92 14.02 69.96
CA VAL A 741 -2.66 13.42 69.50
C VAL A 741 -1.50 14.42 69.52
N ASP A 742 -0.29 13.88 69.54
CA ASP A 742 0.95 14.65 69.45
C ASP A 742 1.48 14.78 68.03
N SER A 743 1.26 13.73 67.22
CA SER A 743 1.69 13.69 65.84
C SER A 743 0.73 12.86 64.96
N THR A 744 0.77 13.13 63.65
CA THR A 744 -0.08 12.45 62.68
C THR A 744 0.76 11.89 61.57
N ILE A 745 0.67 10.56 61.38
CA ILE A 745 1.29 9.86 60.23
C ILE A 745 0.28 9.71 59.12
N PHE A 746 0.55 10.35 58.00
CA PHE A 746 -0.30 10.25 56.80
C PHE A 746 0.20 9.18 55.86
N VAL A 747 -0.56 8.12 55.69
CA VAL A 747 -0.18 6.97 54.85
C VAL A 747 -0.55 7.25 53.41
N VAL A 748 0.48 7.38 52.56
CA VAL A 748 0.37 7.49 51.09
C VAL A 748 0.68 6.12 50.46
N ARG A 749 -0.29 5.50 49.77
CA ARG A 749 -0.08 4.19 49.16
C ARG A 749 0.25 4.28 47.68
N ALA A 750 1.34 3.61 47.27
CA ALA A 750 1.74 3.47 45.89
C ALA A 750 0.65 2.77 45.06
N GLY A 751 0.29 3.37 43.92
CA GLY A 751 -0.72 2.85 43.02
C GLY A 751 -2.18 3.07 43.46
N LEU A 752 -2.43 3.77 44.57
CA LEU A 752 -3.78 4.11 45.06
C LEU A 752 -4.04 5.61 44.92
N LEU A 753 -3.22 6.43 45.55
CA LEU A 753 -3.40 7.90 45.56
C LEU A 753 -3.07 8.51 44.19
N GLU A 754 -3.88 9.47 43.75
CA GLU A 754 -3.64 10.20 42.52
C GLU A 754 -2.66 11.37 42.71
N LYS A 755 -1.91 11.71 41.68
CA LYS A 755 -0.94 12.84 41.73
C LYS A 755 -1.63 14.20 42.01
N LYS A 756 -2.90 14.32 41.64
CA LYS A 756 -3.71 15.54 41.89
C LYS A 756 -3.98 15.78 43.39
N ASP A 757 -3.91 14.72 44.24
CA ASP A 757 -4.21 14.80 45.65
C ASP A 757 -2.96 15.16 46.48
N VAL A 758 -1.77 15.17 45.87
CA VAL A 758 -0.51 15.55 46.53
C VAL A 758 -0.53 17.00 47.03
N PRO A 759 -1.03 18.01 46.28
CA PRO A 759 -1.16 19.38 46.78
C PRO A 759 -2.07 19.50 48.01
N ASN A 760 -3.12 18.65 48.11
CA ASN A 760 -4.02 18.67 49.27
C ASN A 760 -3.27 18.24 50.53
N LEU A 761 -2.35 17.28 50.46
CA LEU A 761 -1.54 16.88 51.60
C LEU A 761 -0.56 17.98 52.02
N GLN A 762 0.03 18.71 51.06
CA GLN A 762 0.84 19.88 51.32
C GLN A 762 0.02 20.98 52.02
N GLN A 763 -1.19 21.23 51.55
CA GLN A 763 -2.10 22.22 52.14
C GLN A 763 -2.44 21.87 53.59
N PHE A 764 -2.67 20.58 53.93
CA PHE A 764 -2.91 20.18 55.32
C PHE A 764 -1.72 20.49 56.21
N TYR A 765 -0.49 20.35 55.72
CA TYR A 765 0.71 20.71 56.45
C TYR A 765 0.86 22.21 56.63
N ASP A 766 0.71 23.00 55.57
CA ASP A 766 0.90 24.43 55.57
C ASP A 766 -0.15 25.12 56.46
N GLN A 767 -1.40 24.62 56.44
CA GLN A 767 -2.49 25.11 57.32
C GLN A 767 -2.40 24.60 58.77
N LYS A 768 -1.40 23.74 59.07
CA LYS A 768 -1.27 23.09 60.39
C LYS A 768 -2.55 22.36 60.83
N ARG A 769 -3.25 21.75 59.85
CA ARG A 769 -4.54 21.10 60.09
C ARG A 769 -4.40 19.87 60.97
N PHE A 770 -3.23 19.22 60.94
CA PHE A 770 -2.86 18.08 61.78
C PHE A 770 -1.58 18.41 62.57
N LYS A 771 -1.51 17.96 63.81
CA LYS A 771 -0.34 18.16 64.67
C LYS A 771 0.83 17.34 64.15
N ASN A 772 1.98 17.96 64.04
CA ASN A 772 3.26 17.37 63.62
C ASN A 772 3.09 16.35 62.47
N LEU A 773 2.44 16.79 61.34
CA LEU A 773 2.11 15.97 60.19
C LEU A 773 3.35 15.48 59.50
N CYS A 774 3.48 14.15 59.39
CA CYS A 774 4.51 13.44 58.64
C CYS A 774 3.84 12.50 57.65
N TYR A 775 4.53 12.13 56.58
CA TYR A 775 4.00 11.11 55.67
C TYR A 775 4.83 9.82 55.68
N LEU A 776 4.15 8.71 55.40
CA LEU A 776 4.74 7.40 55.21
C LEU A 776 4.32 6.85 53.84
N PHE A 777 5.30 6.45 53.01
CA PHE A 777 5.02 5.90 51.68
C PHE A 777 4.88 4.39 51.73
N ASN A 778 3.68 3.86 51.57
CA ASN A 778 3.36 2.45 51.74
C ASN A 778 3.18 1.72 50.42
N GLY A 779 3.53 0.46 50.33
CA GLY A 779 3.30 -0.42 49.19
C GLY A 779 4.20 -0.15 47.99
N VAL A 780 5.41 0.30 48.26
CA VAL A 780 6.42 0.57 47.23
C VAL A 780 6.88 -0.73 46.59
N GLU A 781 6.95 -0.78 45.28
CA GLU A 781 7.55 -1.93 44.58
C GLU A 781 9.02 -2.03 44.90
N PHE A 782 9.42 -3.16 45.47
CA PHE A 782 10.80 -3.40 45.89
C PHE A 782 11.76 -3.33 44.72
N GLN A 783 12.66 -2.37 44.72
CA GLN A 783 13.81 -2.32 43.82
C GLN A 783 15.02 -2.85 44.58
N ALA A 784 15.47 -4.05 44.22
CA ALA A 784 16.68 -4.67 44.81
C ALA A 784 17.94 -3.78 44.77
N SER A 785 17.96 -2.79 43.85
CA SER A 785 19.08 -1.86 43.67
C SER A 785 19.21 -0.78 44.75
N TYR A 786 18.12 -0.46 45.47
CA TYR A 786 18.18 0.66 46.46
C TYR A 786 18.62 0.21 47.86
N TYR A 787 18.40 -1.05 48.20
CA TYR A 787 18.81 -1.65 49.49
C TYR A 787 20.07 -2.53 49.37
N GLY A 788 20.66 -2.65 48.17
CA GLY A 788 21.87 -3.47 47.94
C GLY A 788 23.10 -3.01 48.73
N HIS A 789 23.13 -1.79 49.26
CA HIS A 789 24.19 -1.31 50.15
C HIS A 789 24.01 -1.75 51.60
N TYR A 790 22.81 -2.18 52.04
CA TYR A 790 22.56 -2.69 53.39
C TYR A 790 22.50 -4.23 53.46
N GLY A 791 22.39 -4.93 52.29
CA GLY A 791 22.24 -6.38 52.22
C GLY A 791 23.54 -7.19 52.46
N HIS A 792 24.70 -6.58 52.53
CA HIS A 792 25.98 -7.29 52.71
C HIS A 792 26.28 -7.65 54.16
N TYR A 793 25.49 -7.21 55.17
CA TYR A 793 25.67 -7.57 56.57
C TYR A 793 24.92 -8.86 56.97
N GLY A 794 24.12 -9.47 56.12
CA GLY A 794 23.29 -10.62 56.43
C GLY A 794 23.93 -12.00 56.29
N HIS A 795 25.23 -12.10 55.95
CA HIS A 795 25.93 -13.41 55.73
C HIS A 795 26.89 -13.81 56.84
N TYR A 796 26.90 -13.11 57.98
CA TYR A 796 27.74 -13.49 59.15
C TYR A 796 26.95 -14.22 60.26
N GLY A 797 26.02 -15.10 59.92
CA GLY A 797 25.25 -15.82 60.93
C GLY A 797 24.73 -17.18 60.46
N LYS A 798 25.54 -18.04 59.92
CA LYS A 798 25.32 -19.48 59.91
C LYS A 798 26.65 -20.18 60.17
N LYS A 799 26.84 -20.59 61.41
CA LYS A 799 27.57 -21.77 61.86
C LYS A 799 26.57 -22.67 62.49
#